data_d79547047d760b4459a68560a256b8ea
#
_entry.id   d79547047d760b4459a68560a256b8ea
#
_cell.length_a   1.000
_cell.length_b   1.000
_cell.length_c   1.000
_cell.angle_alpha   90.00
_cell.angle_beta   90.00
_cell.angle_gamma   90.00
#
_symmetry.space_group_name_H-M   'P 1'
#
loop_
_entity.id
_entity.type
_entity.pdbx_description
1 polymer ?
#
loop_
_entity_poly.entity_id
_entity_poly.type
_entity_poly.pdbx_seq_one_letter_code
_entity_poly.pdbx_strand_id
1 'polypeptide(L)'
;MSTKKRLTTSAAAAAACMLLAQAAPAGAAQTAQNPAGLHGGIVADGTGRGGGSSGSPSPAGSEGSAAESGGAGGPSPSDAGGSPTPSGDSFDLTVMATTDVHGHAYNWDYFRDQPYPQGRVRKLGMARAATIIENARKSKPEGSVLVVDNGDAIQGTPLTYVAAKRPQLLQGRTHPMAEAFNNVGYDAQALGNHEFNYGLDVLRSYGAQLKAPLLGANVVKAGTETPAFTPYTLIDRTIGGKRVKIGVVGLVTPGVRVWDRAVVDGKLEFRDPVVTAQKYVPQMKARGADVVVALVHSGLDAEGVAWNPALLQENVAGSVASKVNDVDVVVGGHSHVDIPSKVFRAPDGDPVLFTQPTYWAQSVSQVTLPLKANENGRGYKVSWPRTDSQIGALAQAKYADQVADSPTFAANKKLKADHEATVAYVNTVVAQSKERLTSATSHYEDTPILDFVGYVMADNVRRGLKGTKYEGLPVVAQTSPFSRTAVFPKGNVTIKDIAGLYVFDNTLGGVLVTGRELKDYLEHSARYFVQVPEGSTFDPSKVNAKYDGATRGIPDYNYDALTGLRYRIDVSKPVGSRIVGLSYPDGRPLGDGDKLILAVNNYRQNGGGGFPHMGGNARVVYDEQQEIRQLLIDYAQNAKTIDPAVFFERNWEVVTSSSAAPAPSASARPSDVAPSASAAPSRPASSGPADPSDAAPSGSPAPSASGAASSASNGALSDSKASSGSDALPSARGGEDSDGRQDARNPRRSADPVADRRRTFNQKLAATGLDARALALAGLLAAAAGWVAIRRRQASLRRRP
;
A
#
# COMPACT_ATOMS: atom_id res chain seq x y z
N MET A 1 -52.62 -6.23 -41.52
CA MET A 1 -51.85 -7.31 -42.17
C MET A 1 -50.47 -6.75 -42.54
N SER A 2 -49.41 -7.46 -42.11
CA SER A 2 -48.00 -7.17 -42.48
C SER A 2 -47.22 -6.20 -41.58
N THR A 3 -46.84 -6.68 -40.39
CA THR A 3 -45.66 -6.20 -39.70
C THR A 3 -45.13 -7.34 -38.78
N LYS A 4 -44.67 -8.41 -39.43
CA LYS A 4 -43.94 -9.52 -38.71
C LYS A 4 -42.99 -10.17 -39.73
N LYS A 5 -41.87 -9.51 -40.03
CA LYS A 5 -40.69 -10.14 -40.67
C LYS A 5 -39.53 -9.14 -40.77
N ARG A 6 -38.97 -8.73 -39.66
CA ARG A 6 -37.65 -8.05 -39.59
C ARG A 6 -37.04 -8.10 -38.21
N LEU A 7 -37.07 -9.24 -37.53
CA LEU A 7 -36.42 -9.38 -36.19
C LEU A 7 -35.65 -10.69 -35.99
N THR A 8 -35.30 -11.40 -37.09
CA THR A 8 -34.61 -12.70 -36.96
C THR A 8 -33.21 -12.74 -37.56
N THR A 9 -32.64 -11.64 -38.00
CA THR A 9 -31.29 -11.59 -38.57
C THR A 9 -30.25 -10.87 -37.69
N SER A 10 -30.64 -10.28 -36.57
CA SER A 10 -29.68 -9.63 -35.65
C SER A 10 -29.23 -10.52 -34.47
N ALA A 11 -29.92 -11.62 -34.21
CA ALA A 11 -29.57 -12.53 -33.10
C ALA A 11 -28.49 -13.56 -33.48
N ALA A 12 -28.31 -13.85 -34.80
CA ALA A 12 -27.30 -14.83 -35.22
C ALA A 12 -25.87 -14.24 -35.32
N ALA A 13 -25.73 -12.91 -35.47
CA ALA A 13 -24.42 -12.26 -35.54
C ALA A 13 -23.83 -12.01 -34.14
N ALA A 14 -24.67 -11.89 -33.09
CA ALA A 14 -24.22 -11.72 -31.71
C ALA A 14 -23.78 -13.05 -31.06
N ALA A 15 -24.36 -14.17 -31.47
CA ALA A 15 -23.99 -15.50 -30.99
C ALA A 15 -22.66 -16.01 -31.57
N ALA A 16 -22.28 -15.58 -32.77
CA ALA A 16 -21.02 -15.96 -33.40
C ALA A 16 -19.79 -15.20 -32.84
N CYS A 17 -19.98 -14.00 -32.28
CA CYS A 17 -18.91 -13.27 -31.59
C CYS A 17 -18.66 -13.74 -30.14
N MET A 18 -19.65 -14.41 -29.50
CA MET A 18 -19.46 -14.94 -28.14
C MET A 18 -18.85 -16.36 -28.12
N LEU A 19 -18.89 -17.10 -29.23
CA LEU A 19 -18.32 -18.44 -29.34
C LEU A 19 -16.85 -18.45 -29.77
N LEU A 20 -16.30 -17.33 -30.25
CA LEU A 20 -14.87 -17.17 -30.56
C LEU A 20 -14.04 -16.61 -29.42
N ALA A 21 -14.66 -16.21 -28.30
CA ALA A 21 -13.98 -15.74 -27.08
C ALA A 21 -13.72 -16.86 -26.04
N GLN A 22 -14.14 -18.10 -26.32
CA GLN A 22 -14.00 -19.23 -25.36
C GLN A 22 -12.94 -20.26 -25.74
N ALA A 23 -12.08 -19.99 -26.72
CA ALA A 23 -10.99 -20.89 -27.07
C ALA A 23 -9.63 -20.17 -27.08
N ALA A 24 -9.30 -19.54 -25.95
CA ALA A 24 -7.91 -19.24 -25.61
C ALA A 24 -7.49 -20.21 -24.51
N PRO A 25 -6.37 -20.91 -24.63
CA PRO A 25 -5.94 -21.88 -23.63
C PRO A 25 -5.65 -21.12 -22.31
N ALA A 26 -6.13 -21.64 -21.22
CA ALA A 26 -5.82 -21.26 -19.86
C ALA A 26 -4.28 -21.43 -19.63
N GLY A 27 -3.50 -20.43 -19.98
CA GLY A 27 -2.04 -20.49 -19.89
C GLY A 27 -1.33 -19.13 -19.95
N ALA A 28 -2.06 -18.03 -20.11
CA ALA A 28 -1.45 -16.71 -20.22
C ALA A 28 -2.10 -15.63 -19.32
N ALA A 29 -2.84 -16.02 -18.31
CA ALA A 29 -3.41 -15.12 -17.31
C ALA A 29 -2.74 -15.29 -15.93
N GLN A 30 -1.44 -15.51 -15.93
CA GLN A 30 -0.63 -15.47 -14.73
C GLN A 30 0.57 -14.59 -15.00
N THR A 31 0.47 -13.34 -14.71
CA THR A 31 1.56 -12.47 -14.24
C THR A 31 1.18 -11.00 -14.32
N ALA A 32 -0.03 -10.62 -14.00
CA ALA A 32 -0.26 -9.30 -13.46
C ALA A 32 -0.31 -9.43 -11.94
N GLN A 33 0.78 -9.95 -11.36
CA GLN A 33 0.97 -9.83 -9.94
C GLN A 33 1.61 -8.50 -9.67
N ASN A 34 0.79 -7.58 -9.20
CA ASN A 34 1.24 -6.41 -8.49
C ASN A 34 2.34 -6.78 -7.50
N PRO A 35 3.48 -6.16 -7.52
CA PRO A 35 4.15 -5.85 -6.30
C PRO A 35 3.30 -4.76 -5.65
N ALA A 36 2.28 -5.22 -4.94
CA ALA A 36 1.26 -4.42 -4.31
C ALA A 36 1.84 -3.21 -3.64
N GLY A 37 1.19 -2.10 -3.81
CA GLY A 37 1.33 -0.96 -2.94
C GLY A 37 1.30 -1.43 -1.49
N LEU A 38 2.42 -1.35 -0.84
CA LEU A 38 2.56 -1.60 0.57
C LEU A 38 1.82 -0.48 1.29
N HIS A 39 0.55 -0.70 1.57
CA HIS A 39 -0.04 0.02 2.68
C HIS A 39 0.78 -0.34 3.90
N GLY A 40 1.35 0.66 4.56
CA GLY A 40 2.27 0.49 5.67
C GLY A 40 1.74 -0.47 6.74
N GLY A 41 1.99 -1.73 6.52
CA GLY A 41 1.79 -2.74 7.52
C GLY A 41 2.86 -2.54 8.58
N ILE A 42 2.43 -2.24 9.78
CA ILE A 42 3.28 -2.23 10.96
C ILE A 42 3.79 -3.66 11.11
N VAL A 43 5.03 -3.89 10.68
CA VAL A 43 5.71 -5.15 10.92
C VAL A 43 6.17 -5.14 12.36
N ALA A 44 5.48 -5.87 13.20
CA ALA A 44 5.95 -6.18 14.51
C ALA A 44 6.98 -7.29 14.45
N ASP A 45 8.08 -7.00 15.07
CA ASP A 45 9.23 -7.85 15.20
C ASP A 45 8.97 -8.98 16.21
N GLY A 46 9.24 -10.20 15.77
CA GLY A 46 9.35 -11.36 16.65
C GLY A 46 10.81 -11.57 17.03
N THR A 47 11.08 -11.51 18.29
CA THR A 47 12.37 -11.78 18.94
C THR A 47 13.03 -13.08 18.50
N GLY A 48 14.27 -13.01 18.07
CA GLY A 48 15.14 -14.17 17.87
C GLY A 48 16.61 -13.81 18.10
N ARG A 49 17.15 -14.28 19.20
CA ARG A 49 18.57 -14.20 19.62
C ARG A 49 19.49 -15.02 18.74
N GLY A 50 20.74 -14.49 18.62
CA GLY A 50 21.95 -15.25 18.26
C GLY A 50 22.86 -14.46 17.35
N GLY A 51 23.91 -13.84 17.71
CA GLY A 51 25.17 -14.35 18.27
C GLY A 51 26.29 -14.18 17.24
N GLY A 52 27.35 -13.36 17.55
CA GLY A 52 28.66 -13.39 16.86
C GLY A 52 29.03 -12.08 16.16
N SER A 53 29.65 -11.21 16.76
CA SER A 53 31.04 -10.83 17.11
C SER A 53 31.90 -10.34 15.95
N SER A 54 32.51 -9.23 16.24
CA SER A 54 33.81 -8.64 15.79
C SER A 54 33.64 -7.56 14.70
N GLY A 55 34.13 -6.37 14.82
CA GLY A 55 35.11 -5.77 15.71
C GLY A 55 35.37 -4.38 15.16
N SER A 56 35.26 -3.42 16.01
CA SER A 56 35.74 -2.06 15.78
C SER A 56 37.26 -2.01 15.85
N PRO A 57 37.88 -0.98 15.30
CA PRO A 57 38.47 -0.04 16.24
C PRO A 57 38.26 1.42 15.85
N SER A 58 37.91 2.21 16.82
CA SER A 58 38.24 3.64 16.86
C SER A 58 39.68 3.84 17.24
N PRO A 59 40.28 4.99 16.94
CA PRO A 59 41.15 5.62 17.88
C PRO A 59 40.74 7.03 18.27
N ALA A 60 40.91 7.26 19.54
CA ALA A 60 40.82 8.54 20.23
C ALA A 60 42.03 9.44 19.95
N GLY A 61 41.79 10.71 20.16
CA GLY A 61 42.66 11.83 19.88
C GLY A 61 43.88 11.99 20.76
N SER A 62 44.67 13.00 20.43
CA SER A 62 45.22 13.99 21.37
C SER A 62 45.99 15.04 20.62
N GLU A 63 45.95 16.23 21.20
CA GLU A 63 46.54 17.49 20.85
C GLU A 63 48.10 17.48 20.87
N GLY A 64 48.70 18.45 20.14
CA GLY A 64 50.08 18.86 20.45
C GLY A 64 50.78 19.56 19.33
N SER A 65 50.65 20.86 19.24
CA SER A 65 51.63 22.00 19.09
C SER A 65 52.94 21.75 18.33
N ALA A 66 53.10 22.56 17.31
CA ALA A 66 54.23 23.48 16.91
C ALA A 66 55.64 22.98 16.57
N ALA A 67 56.08 23.50 15.46
CA ALA A 67 57.36 24.15 15.10
C ALA A 67 58.24 23.52 14.01
N GLU A 68 58.36 24.35 12.95
CA GLU A 68 59.51 24.64 12.07
C GLU A 68 60.57 23.61 11.71
N SER A 69 60.79 23.45 10.44
CA SER A 69 61.91 23.92 9.61
C SER A 69 62.35 22.93 8.54
N GLY A 70 62.40 23.43 7.32
CA GLY A 70 63.63 23.31 6.44
C GLY A 70 63.82 22.10 5.57
N GLY A 71 63.68 22.29 4.25
CA GLY A 71 64.68 21.78 3.35
C GLY A 71 64.32 20.77 2.25
N ALA A 72 64.23 21.26 1.04
CA ALA A 72 64.73 20.75 -0.22
C ALA A 72 64.22 19.44 -0.85
N GLY A 73 63.47 19.52 -1.96
CA GLY A 73 63.99 19.11 -3.29
C GLY A 73 63.67 17.70 -3.78
N GLY A 74 62.77 17.63 -4.82
CA GLY A 74 62.78 16.55 -5.77
C GLY A 74 61.38 16.16 -6.27
N PRO A 75 61.25 15.79 -7.54
CA PRO A 75 60.04 16.14 -8.31
C PRO A 75 58.85 15.13 -8.23
N SER A 76 57.69 15.70 -8.44
CA SER A 76 56.39 15.03 -8.63
C SER A 76 56.32 14.08 -9.80
N PRO A 77 55.39 13.14 -9.79
CA PRO A 77 54.54 13.00 -10.94
C PRO A 77 53.09 13.46 -10.62
N SER A 78 52.68 14.32 -11.45
CA SER A 78 51.31 14.81 -11.63
C SER A 78 50.40 13.66 -12.09
N ASP A 79 49.34 13.40 -11.33
CA ASP A 79 48.07 13.04 -11.90
C ASP A 79 46.93 13.63 -11.04
N ALA A 80 46.59 14.82 -11.44
CA ALA A 80 45.42 15.52 -10.91
C ALA A 80 44.17 15.04 -11.63
N GLY A 81 43.39 14.25 -10.96
CA GLY A 81 41.97 14.15 -11.24
C GLY A 81 41.27 15.45 -10.88
N GLY A 82 41.37 16.43 -11.75
CA GLY A 82 40.66 17.67 -11.62
C GLY A 82 39.16 17.45 -11.76
N SER A 83 38.41 17.75 -10.72
CA SER A 83 36.99 18.08 -10.85
C SER A 83 36.86 19.14 -11.96
N PRO A 84 35.95 18.98 -12.94
CA PRO A 84 35.77 19.99 -13.96
C PRO A 84 35.33 21.31 -13.29
N THR A 85 36.13 22.31 -13.38
CA THR A 85 35.74 23.67 -13.06
C THR A 85 34.53 24.03 -13.90
N PRO A 86 33.42 24.56 -13.34
CA PRO A 86 32.27 24.96 -14.14
C PRO A 86 32.70 26.08 -15.07
N SER A 87 32.53 25.91 -16.37
CA SER A 87 32.61 26.98 -17.34
C SER A 87 31.59 28.04 -16.96
N GLY A 88 31.95 29.32 -16.95
CA GLY A 88 31.29 30.46 -16.34
C GLY A 88 29.84 30.80 -16.68
N ASP A 89 29.04 29.87 -17.25
CA ASP A 89 27.65 30.09 -17.63
C ASP A 89 26.66 29.01 -17.10
N SER A 90 27.12 28.00 -16.35
CA SER A 90 26.25 27.01 -15.76
C SER A 90 25.77 27.39 -14.35
N PHE A 91 24.54 26.99 -13.99
CA PHE A 91 23.94 27.16 -12.66
C PHE A 91 23.04 26.01 -12.35
N ASP A 92 22.72 25.77 -11.08
CA ASP A 92 21.98 24.60 -10.66
C ASP A 92 20.51 24.91 -10.37
N LEU A 93 19.62 24.00 -10.79
CA LEU A 93 18.26 23.84 -10.27
C LEU A 93 18.23 22.59 -9.37
N THR A 94 17.71 22.71 -8.15
CA THR A 94 17.56 21.57 -7.24
C THR A 94 16.08 21.23 -7.07
N VAL A 95 15.69 20.00 -7.44
CA VAL A 95 14.35 19.45 -7.21
C VAL A 95 14.38 18.64 -5.93
N MET A 96 13.51 19.00 -4.98
CA MET A 96 13.26 18.27 -3.74
C MET A 96 11.89 17.61 -3.84
N ALA A 97 11.81 16.30 -3.62
CA ALA A 97 10.55 15.57 -3.80
C ALA A 97 10.22 14.66 -2.61
N THR A 98 8.94 14.63 -2.24
CA THR A 98 8.31 13.63 -1.37
C THR A 98 7.24 12.84 -2.15
N THR A 99 6.82 11.71 -1.61
CA THR A 99 5.73 10.87 -2.13
C THR A 99 5.16 10.05 -0.99
N ASP A 100 3.92 9.58 -1.13
CA ASP A 100 3.34 8.59 -0.22
C ASP A 100 3.45 9.01 1.25
N VAL A 101 3.14 10.27 1.56
CA VAL A 101 3.27 10.82 2.91
C VAL A 101 2.23 10.23 3.85
N HIS A 102 1.06 9.83 3.34
CA HIS A 102 0.02 9.07 4.05
C HIS A 102 -0.33 9.65 5.43
N GLY A 103 -0.51 10.96 5.52
CA GLY A 103 -0.94 11.62 6.75
C GLY A 103 0.12 11.72 7.85
N HIS A 104 1.38 11.40 7.57
CA HIS A 104 2.46 11.50 8.55
C HIS A 104 3.01 12.93 8.63
N ALA A 105 2.23 13.84 9.21
CA ALA A 105 2.69 15.18 9.49
C ALA A 105 3.81 15.19 10.55
N TYR A 106 3.70 14.36 11.55
CA TYR A 106 4.64 14.18 12.66
C TYR A 106 5.29 12.81 12.67
N ASN A 107 6.40 12.68 13.39
CA ASN A 107 7.03 11.40 13.72
C ASN A 107 6.23 10.67 14.82
N TRP A 108 4.97 10.31 14.55
CA TRP A 108 4.03 9.76 15.53
C TRP A 108 3.21 8.61 15.00
N ASP A 109 3.19 7.50 15.73
CA ASP A 109 2.30 6.36 15.50
C ASP A 109 1.02 6.50 16.32
N TYR A 110 -0.05 6.94 15.70
CA TYR A 110 -1.35 7.12 16.35
C TYR A 110 -2.02 5.81 16.77
N PHE A 111 -1.63 4.68 16.15
CA PHE A 111 -2.18 3.37 16.51
C PHE A 111 -1.57 2.84 17.81
N ARG A 112 -0.37 3.30 18.14
CA ARG A 112 0.34 2.95 19.39
C ARG A 112 0.50 4.12 20.34
N ASP A 113 0.14 5.32 19.89
CA ASP A 113 0.24 6.55 20.63
C ASP A 113 1.66 6.83 21.15
N GLN A 114 2.63 6.73 20.25
CA GLN A 114 4.05 6.93 20.55
C GLN A 114 4.86 7.31 19.31
N PRO A 115 6.04 7.93 19.46
CA PRO A 115 6.88 8.29 18.32
C PRO A 115 7.55 7.08 17.68
N TYR A 116 7.91 7.19 16.40
CA TYR A 116 8.86 6.31 15.73
C TYR A 116 10.32 6.66 16.16
N PRO A 117 11.33 5.75 16.11
CA PRO A 117 11.29 4.47 15.43
C PRO A 117 10.63 3.36 16.24
N GLN A 118 9.99 2.44 15.51
CA GLN A 118 9.45 1.22 16.08
C GLN A 118 9.84 0.06 15.16
N GLY A 119 10.55 -0.92 15.70
CA GLY A 119 11.05 -2.04 14.91
C GLY A 119 11.97 -1.55 13.77
N ARG A 120 11.62 -1.89 12.52
CA ARG A 120 12.38 -1.50 11.34
C ARG A 120 11.99 -0.15 10.74
N VAL A 121 10.96 0.50 11.26
CA VAL A 121 10.48 1.79 10.75
C VAL A 121 11.37 2.91 11.28
N ARG A 122 11.98 3.68 10.38
CA ARG A 122 12.83 4.82 10.72
C ARG A 122 12.01 5.98 11.27
N LYS A 123 12.67 6.99 11.84
CA LYS A 123 12.05 8.30 12.10
C LYS A 123 11.56 8.89 10.78
N LEU A 124 10.42 9.55 10.81
CA LEU A 124 9.67 9.93 9.63
C LEU A 124 8.89 11.25 9.83
N GLY A 125 8.10 11.61 8.85
CA GLY A 125 7.10 12.67 8.93
C GLY A 125 7.54 13.99 8.29
N MET A 126 6.53 14.76 7.89
CA MET A 126 6.71 16.06 7.23
C MET A 126 7.51 17.06 8.06
N ALA A 127 7.42 17.01 9.39
CA ALA A 127 8.20 17.88 10.28
C ALA A 127 9.71 17.71 10.06
N ARG A 128 10.17 16.49 9.74
CA ARG A 128 11.58 16.20 9.44
C ARG A 128 11.94 16.48 7.99
N ALA A 129 11.05 16.14 7.07
CA ALA A 129 11.21 16.51 5.66
C ALA A 129 11.33 18.03 5.50
N ALA A 130 10.58 18.81 6.30
CA ALA A 130 10.69 20.25 6.33
C ALA A 130 12.11 20.72 6.67
N THR A 131 12.78 20.12 7.66
CA THR A 131 14.19 20.44 7.99
C THR A 131 15.12 20.19 6.80
N ILE A 132 14.95 19.06 6.10
CA ILE A 132 15.77 18.72 4.92
C ILE A 132 15.58 19.78 3.83
N ILE A 133 14.32 20.14 3.55
CA ILE A 133 13.97 21.14 2.53
C ILE A 133 14.46 22.55 2.93
N GLU A 134 14.28 22.95 4.18
CA GLU A 134 14.77 24.22 4.70
C GLU A 134 16.30 24.33 4.61
N ASN A 135 17.02 23.24 4.93
CA ASN A 135 18.48 23.19 4.81
C ASN A 135 18.93 23.32 3.35
N ALA A 136 18.21 22.68 2.42
CA ALA A 136 18.47 22.84 0.99
C ALA A 136 18.26 24.31 0.56
N ARG A 137 17.16 24.93 0.97
CA ARG A 137 16.89 26.36 0.65
C ARG A 137 17.93 27.32 1.23
N LYS A 138 18.44 27.03 2.44
CA LYS A 138 19.49 27.86 3.09
C LYS A 138 20.86 27.68 2.43
N SER A 139 21.17 26.51 1.89
CA SER A 139 22.47 26.17 1.33
C SER A 139 22.60 26.41 -0.17
N LYS A 140 21.50 26.67 -0.87
CA LYS A 140 21.42 26.84 -2.32
C LYS A 140 21.07 28.27 -2.68
N PRO A 141 21.40 28.76 -3.89
CA PRO A 141 20.99 30.09 -4.35
C PRO A 141 19.47 30.27 -4.26
N GLU A 142 19.04 31.49 -3.97
CA GLU A 142 17.63 31.86 -3.95
C GLU A 142 16.96 31.53 -5.29
N GLY A 143 15.73 30.96 -5.23
CA GLY A 143 14.96 30.55 -6.40
C GLY A 143 15.41 29.23 -7.02
N SER A 144 16.54 28.64 -6.60
CA SER A 144 17.07 27.40 -7.20
C SER A 144 16.46 26.10 -6.65
N VAL A 145 15.60 26.15 -5.64
CA VAL A 145 14.98 24.95 -5.05
C VAL A 145 13.51 24.89 -5.45
N LEU A 146 13.16 23.83 -6.17
CA LEU A 146 11.80 23.41 -6.48
C LEU A 146 11.40 22.30 -5.50
N VAL A 147 10.23 22.40 -4.87
CA VAL A 147 9.74 21.40 -3.90
C VAL A 147 8.42 20.82 -4.40
N VAL A 148 8.37 19.51 -4.60
CA VAL A 148 7.20 18.82 -5.16
C VAL A 148 6.81 17.60 -4.34
N ASP A 149 5.53 17.21 -4.42
CA ASP A 149 5.02 15.99 -3.82
C ASP A 149 4.29 15.15 -4.87
N ASN A 150 4.49 13.84 -4.81
CA ASN A 150 3.97 12.93 -5.81
C ASN A 150 2.73 12.15 -5.34
N GLY A 151 1.92 12.71 -4.43
CA GLY A 151 0.61 12.15 -4.06
C GLY A 151 0.62 11.14 -2.92
N ASP A 152 -0.56 10.60 -2.65
CA ASP A 152 -0.89 9.75 -1.49
C ASP A 152 -0.64 10.48 -0.15
N ALA A 153 -1.25 11.64 0.00
CA ALA A 153 -1.04 12.51 1.14
C ALA A 153 -2.14 12.40 2.21
N ILE A 154 -3.42 12.24 1.79
CA ILE A 154 -4.57 12.49 2.69
C ILE A 154 -5.20 11.25 3.30
N GLN A 155 -4.64 10.06 3.09
CA GLN A 155 -5.09 8.80 3.69
C GLN A 155 -3.90 8.07 4.33
N GLY A 156 -4.11 7.37 5.46
CA GLY A 156 -3.12 6.43 6.05
C GLY A 156 -2.96 6.55 7.57
N THR A 157 -3.30 7.69 8.18
CA THR A 157 -3.23 7.85 9.64
C THR A 157 -4.56 8.29 10.24
N PRO A 158 -4.78 8.09 11.54
CA PRO A 158 -5.90 8.68 12.25
C PRO A 158 -6.01 10.20 12.11
N LEU A 159 -4.91 10.93 11.89
CA LEU A 159 -4.93 12.37 11.65
C LEU A 159 -5.74 12.73 10.38
N THR A 160 -5.47 12.05 9.29
CA THR A 160 -6.20 12.25 8.02
C THR A 160 -7.61 11.67 8.08
N TYR A 161 -7.81 10.56 8.79
CA TYR A 161 -9.14 10.03 9.04
C TYR A 161 -10.03 11.03 9.80
N VAL A 162 -9.51 11.63 10.88
CA VAL A 162 -10.24 12.66 11.64
C VAL A 162 -10.57 13.84 10.76
N ALA A 163 -9.64 14.29 9.92
CA ALA A 163 -9.88 15.38 8.99
C ALA A 163 -11.01 15.08 7.98
N ALA A 164 -11.06 13.86 7.47
CA ALA A 164 -12.03 13.45 6.45
C ALA A 164 -13.40 13.08 7.02
N LYS A 165 -13.44 12.36 8.16
CA LYS A 165 -14.65 11.73 8.70
C LYS A 165 -15.16 12.33 10.01
N ARG A 166 -14.34 13.10 10.71
CA ARG A 166 -14.65 13.77 11.98
C ARG A 166 -14.19 15.24 11.98
N PRO A 167 -14.45 16.03 10.90
CA PRO A 167 -13.91 17.38 10.75
C PRO A 167 -14.33 18.33 11.88
N GLN A 168 -15.45 18.04 12.57
CA GLN A 168 -15.87 18.79 13.74
C GLN A 168 -14.83 18.77 14.88
N LEU A 169 -14.03 17.70 15.02
CA LEU A 169 -12.95 17.65 16.00
C LEU A 169 -11.83 18.63 15.70
N LEU A 170 -11.68 19.02 14.44
CA LEU A 170 -10.72 20.00 13.98
C LEU A 170 -11.30 21.42 13.95
N GLN A 171 -12.52 21.63 14.43
CA GLN A 171 -13.14 22.97 14.59
C GLN A 171 -13.12 23.83 13.31
N GLY A 172 -13.32 23.22 12.13
CA GLY A 172 -13.28 23.91 10.84
C GLY A 172 -11.90 24.41 10.38
N ARG A 173 -10.82 23.95 11.01
CA ARG A 173 -9.46 24.24 10.57
C ARG A 173 -9.17 23.63 9.19
N THR A 174 -8.16 24.16 8.53
CA THR A 174 -7.60 23.62 7.29
C THR A 174 -7.25 22.14 7.48
N HIS A 175 -7.45 21.34 6.44
CA HIS A 175 -7.02 19.93 6.45
C HIS A 175 -5.54 19.84 6.87
N PRO A 176 -5.17 19.01 7.87
CA PRO A 176 -3.82 19.04 8.46
C PRO A 176 -2.72 18.80 7.43
N MET A 177 -2.96 17.96 6.41
CA MET A 177 -1.94 17.78 5.37
C MET A 177 -1.85 19.00 4.45
N ALA A 178 -2.95 19.68 4.12
CA ALA A 178 -2.87 20.95 3.38
C ALA A 178 -2.11 22.01 4.19
N GLU A 179 -2.36 22.10 5.49
CA GLU A 179 -1.60 23.00 6.37
C GLU A 179 -0.11 22.64 6.42
N ALA A 180 0.23 21.33 6.45
CA ALA A 180 1.62 20.86 6.45
C ALA A 180 2.34 21.21 5.15
N PHE A 181 1.76 20.92 3.99
CA PHE A 181 2.34 21.26 2.68
C PHE A 181 2.46 22.77 2.49
N ASN A 182 1.44 23.52 2.91
CA ASN A 182 1.45 24.99 2.85
C ASN A 182 2.50 25.62 3.78
N ASN A 183 2.74 25.02 4.95
CA ASN A 183 3.75 25.46 5.90
C ASN A 183 5.17 25.27 5.35
N VAL A 184 5.45 24.13 4.72
CA VAL A 184 6.74 23.84 4.09
C VAL A 184 6.91 24.64 2.80
N GLY A 185 5.83 24.99 2.11
CA GLY A 185 5.85 25.74 0.86
C GLY A 185 6.23 24.86 -0.33
N TYR A 186 5.41 23.85 -0.62
CA TYR A 186 5.51 23.06 -1.85
C TYR A 186 5.07 23.88 -3.06
N ASP A 187 5.65 23.59 -4.21
CA ASP A 187 5.43 24.29 -5.48
C ASP A 187 4.39 23.59 -6.37
N ALA A 188 4.28 22.26 -6.26
CA ALA A 188 3.26 21.44 -6.92
C ALA A 188 3.07 20.12 -6.16
N GLN A 189 1.86 19.56 -6.26
CA GLN A 189 1.52 18.23 -5.77
C GLN A 189 0.78 17.45 -6.85
N ALA A 190 1.10 16.17 -7.05
CA ALA A 190 0.31 15.28 -7.90
C ALA A 190 -0.77 14.56 -7.08
N LEU A 191 -1.77 14.02 -7.77
CA LEU A 191 -2.68 13.02 -7.21
C LEU A 191 -1.97 11.69 -7.08
N GLY A 192 -2.16 10.99 -5.96
CA GLY A 192 -1.99 9.57 -5.84
C GLY A 192 -3.35 8.85 -5.84
N ASN A 193 -3.34 7.54 -5.64
CA ASN A 193 -4.58 6.78 -5.61
C ASN A 193 -5.35 6.96 -4.30
N HIS A 194 -4.66 7.21 -3.20
CA HIS A 194 -5.28 7.39 -1.89
C HIS A 194 -5.92 8.77 -1.69
N GLU A 195 -5.77 9.70 -2.60
CA GLU A 195 -6.55 10.93 -2.62
C GLU A 195 -8.03 10.69 -2.86
N PHE A 196 -8.42 9.55 -3.45
CA PHE A 196 -9.82 9.24 -3.77
C PHE A 196 -10.58 8.53 -2.64
N ASN A 197 -9.89 7.91 -1.68
CA ASN A 197 -10.49 7.01 -0.68
C ASN A 197 -11.60 7.65 0.16
N TYR A 198 -11.48 8.92 0.51
CA TYR A 198 -12.50 9.61 1.31
C TYR A 198 -13.59 10.29 0.49
N GLY A 199 -13.59 10.07 -0.83
CA GLY A 199 -14.56 10.64 -1.76
C GLY A 199 -14.14 11.95 -2.40
N LEU A 200 -14.80 12.28 -3.52
CA LEU A 200 -14.43 13.43 -4.35
C LEU A 200 -14.62 14.78 -3.65
N ASP A 201 -15.54 14.88 -2.70
CA ASP A 201 -15.80 16.14 -1.99
C ASP A 201 -14.67 16.46 -1.01
N VAL A 202 -14.15 15.45 -0.29
CA VAL A 202 -12.98 15.60 0.57
C VAL A 202 -11.76 15.96 -0.28
N LEU A 203 -11.54 15.27 -1.40
CA LEU A 203 -10.45 15.55 -2.34
C LEU A 203 -10.51 16.98 -2.88
N ARG A 204 -11.68 17.45 -3.33
CA ARG A 204 -11.86 18.82 -3.82
C ARG A 204 -11.61 19.85 -2.72
N SER A 205 -12.14 19.59 -1.52
CA SER A 205 -11.94 20.46 -0.36
C SER A 205 -10.46 20.55 0.00
N TYR A 206 -9.74 19.43 0.00
CA TYR A 206 -8.30 19.38 0.23
C TYR A 206 -7.54 20.20 -0.83
N GLY A 207 -7.78 19.92 -2.11
CA GLY A 207 -7.10 20.63 -3.22
C GLY A 207 -7.35 22.14 -3.21
N ALA A 208 -8.57 22.57 -2.80
CA ALA A 208 -8.88 24.00 -2.67
C ALA A 208 -8.15 24.69 -1.50
N GLN A 209 -7.64 23.92 -0.53
CA GLN A 209 -6.91 24.44 0.63
C GLN A 209 -5.38 24.46 0.40
N LEU A 210 -4.89 23.79 -0.63
CA LEU A 210 -3.48 23.83 -1.01
C LEU A 210 -3.13 25.18 -1.66
N LYS A 211 -1.95 25.70 -1.34
CA LYS A 211 -1.34 26.84 -2.08
C LYS A 211 -0.74 26.37 -3.41
N ALA A 212 -0.14 25.18 -3.40
CA ALA A 212 0.38 24.53 -4.58
C ALA A 212 -0.74 23.96 -5.46
N PRO A 213 -0.64 23.97 -6.80
CA PRO A 213 -1.61 23.29 -7.64
C PRO A 213 -1.59 21.77 -7.43
N LEU A 214 -2.78 21.17 -7.33
CA LEU A 214 -2.97 19.71 -7.32
C LEU A 214 -3.13 19.22 -8.76
N LEU A 215 -2.20 18.36 -9.20
CA LEU A 215 -2.04 17.96 -10.60
C LEU A 215 -2.56 16.55 -10.83
N GLY A 216 -3.29 16.34 -11.95
CA GLY A 216 -3.83 15.03 -12.34
C GLY A 216 -4.16 14.99 -13.83
N ALA A 217 -3.12 14.95 -14.68
CA ALA A 217 -3.25 15.11 -16.13
C ALA A 217 -4.05 14.00 -16.80
N ASN A 218 -3.94 12.77 -16.30
CA ASN A 218 -4.60 11.60 -16.87
C ASN A 218 -5.96 11.29 -16.24
N VAL A 219 -6.46 12.14 -15.35
CA VAL A 219 -7.80 12.05 -14.78
C VAL A 219 -8.75 12.98 -15.54
N VAL A 220 -9.73 12.41 -16.22
CA VAL A 220 -10.69 13.15 -17.03
C VAL A 220 -12.11 12.97 -16.51
N LYS A 221 -13.01 13.89 -16.83
CA LYS A 221 -14.44 13.75 -16.56
C LYS A 221 -15.00 12.61 -17.39
N ALA A 222 -15.80 11.74 -16.81
CA ALA A 222 -16.36 10.58 -17.47
C ALA A 222 -17.04 10.92 -18.81
N GLY A 223 -16.79 10.11 -19.83
CA GLY A 223 -17.30 10.29 -21.19
C GLY A 223 -16.68 11.46 -21.97
N THR A 224 -15.60 12.08 -21.46
CA THR A 224 -14.95 13.22 -22.10
C THR A 224 -13.43 13.11 -22.10
N GLU A 225 -12.77 14.02 -22.86
CA GLU A 225 -11.33 14.24 -22.78
C GLU A 225 -10.97 15.49 -21.96
N THR A 226 -11.94 16.04 -21.22
CA THR A 226 -11.75 17.23 -20.39
C THR A 226 -11.05 16.83 -19.08
N PRO A 227 -9.88 17.39 -18.75
CA PRO A 227 -9.22 17.11 -17.49
C PRO A 227 -10.12 17.45 -16.29
N ALA A 228 -10.17 16.58 -15.31
CA ALA A 228 -10.91 16.80 -14.06
C ALA A 228 -10.09 17.60 -13.04
N PHE A 229 -8.78 17.57 -13.17
CA PHE A 229 -7.80 18.31 -12.37
C PHE A 229 -6.84 19.08 -13.29
N THR A 230 -6.06 20.00 -12.72
CA THR A 230 -5.01 20.71 -13.45
C THR A 230 -4.01 19.71 -14.02
N PRO A 231 -3.79 19.64 -15.35
CA PRO A 231 -2.92 18.63 -15.92
C PRO A 231 -1.44 18.88 -15.63
N TYR A 232 -0.99 20.12 -15.68
CA TYR A 232 0.39 20.53 -15.43
C TYR A 232 0.44 21.99 -15.01
N THR A 233 1.57 22.40 -14.43
CA THR A 233 1.86 23.80 -14.13
C THR A 233 3.18 24.25 -14.74
N LEU A 234 3.32 25.53 -14.98
CA LEU A 234 4.57 26.17 -15.37
C LEU A 234 4.99 27.13 -14.28
N ILE A 235 6.18 26.94 -13.75
CA ILE A 235 6.72 27.66 -12.61
C ILE A 235 7.91 28.48 -13.09
N ASP A 236 7.80 29.80 -13.01
CA ASP A 236 8.90 30.70 -13.31
C ASP A 236 9.79 30.87 -12.07
N ARG A 237 11.11 30.76 -12.26
CA ARG A 237 12.14 30.97 -11.24
C ARG A 237 13.17 31.95 -11.75
N THR A 238 13.75 32.72 -10.82
CA THR A 238 14.94 33.54 -11.10
C THR A 238 16.08 33.03 -10.23
N ILE A 239 17.12 32.52 -10.85
CA ILE A 239 18.29 31.92 -10.18
C ILE A 239 19.52 32.70 -10.61
N GLY A 240 20.12 33.46 -9.70
CA GLY A 240 21.28 34.29 -10.01
C GLY A 240 21.01 35.28 -11.18
N GLY A 241 19.82 35.88 -11.24
CA GLY A 241 19.41 36.80 -12.32
C GLY A 241 18.93 36.10 -13.61
N LYS A 242 19.04 34.77 -13.74
CA LYS A 242 18.63 34.00 -14.91
C LYS A 242 17.20 33.50 -14.73
N ARG A 243 16.31 33.74 -15.70
CA ARG A 243 14.92 33.25 -15.66
C ARG A 243 14.85 31.82 -16.19
N VAL A 244 14.35 30.92 -15.40
CA VAL A 244 14.11 29.50 -15.76
C VAL A 244 12.64 29.21 -15.63
N LYS A 245 12.05 28.53 -16.62
CA LYS A 245 10.68 28.08 -16.60
C LYS A 245 10.65 26.55 -16.43
N ILE A 246 10.02 26.09 -15.37
CA ILE A 246 9.95 24.67 -15.02
C ILE A 246 8.53 24.17 -15.28
N GLY A 247 8.39 23.13 -16.11
CA GLY A 247 7.14 22.41 -16.32
C GLY A 247 7.03 21.28 -15.31
N VAL A 248 5.87 21.17 -14.63
CA VAL A 248 5.58 20.04 -13.74
C VAL A 248 4.25 19.41 -14.17
N VAL A 249 4.26 18.13 -14.56
CA VAL A 249 3.06 17.36 -14.90
C VAL A 249 2.79 16.32 -13.82
N GLY A 250 1.50 16.13 -13.45
CA GLY A 250 1.09 15.11 -12.47
C GLY A 250 0.31 13.97 -13.15
N LEU A 251 0.69 12.75 -12.85
CA LEU A 251 0.12 11.53 -13.41
C LEU A 251 -0.14 10.53 -12.28
N VAL A 252 -1.30 9.88 -12.30
CA VAL A 252 -1.68 8.88 -11.28
C VAL A 252 -1.94 7.52 -11.93
N THR A 253 -1.68 6.45 -11.18
CA THR A 253 -1.98 5.09 -11.62
C THR A 253 -3.44 4.92 -12.01
N PRO A 254 -3.74 4.26 -13.15
CA PRO A 254 -5.13 3.95 -13.52
C PRO A 254 -5.81 2.93 -12.60
N GLY A 255 -5.08 2.33 -11.66
CA GLY A 255 -5.60 1.38 -10.68
C GLY A 255 -6.75 1.93 -9.82
N VAL A 256 -6.83 3.25 -9.64
CA VAL A 256 -7.93 3.95 -8.96
C VAL A 256 -9.30 3.53 -9.47
N ARG A 257 -9.47 3.35 -10.79
CA ARG A 257 -10.74 2.91 -11.41
C ARG A 257 -11.22 1.53 -10.90
N VAL A 258 -10.31 0.75 -10.33
CA VAL A 258 -10.61 -0.57 -9.75
C VAL A 258 -10.79 -0.44 -8.24
N TRP A 259 -9.84 0.17 -7.55
CA TRP A 259 -9.80 0.21 -6.09
C TRP A 259 -10.86 1.13 -5.49
N ASP A 260 -11.12 2.27 -6.14
CA ASP A 260 -12.08 3.29 -5.71
C ASP A 260 -13.28 3.39 -6.65
N ARG A 261 -13.64 2.28 -7.30
CA ARG A 261 -14.70 2.22 -8.28
C ARG A 261 -15.99 2.91 -7.82
N ALA A 262 -16.43 2.66 -6.60
CA ALA A 262 -17.65 3.24 -6.05
C ALA A 262 -17.60 4.77 -5.95
N VAL A 263 -16.40 5.34 -5.81
CA VAL A 263 -16.17 6.79 -5.74
C VAL A 263 -16.12 7.41 -7.12
N VAL A 264 -15.47 6.75 -8.09
CA VAL A 264 -15.11 7.36 -9.38
C VAL A 264 -16.00 6.96 -10.56
N ASP A 265 -16.69 5.81 -10.49
CA ASP A 265 -17.49 5.28 -11.60
C ASP A 265 -18.57 6.26 -12.03
N GLY A 266 -18.72 6.45 -13.35
CA GLY A 266 -19.65 7.43 -13.94
C GLY A 266 -19.30 8.92 -13.72
N LYS A 267 -18.21 9.23 -12.98
CA LYS A 267 -17.78 10.60 -12.69
C LYS A 267 -16.42 10.92 -13.30
N LEU A 268 -15.47 9.99 -13.19
CA LEU A 268 -14.08 10.13 -13.64
C LEU A 268 -13.65 8.93 -14.47
N GLU A 269 -12.75 9.17 -15.40
CA GLU A 269 -12.02 8.14 -16.15
C GLU A 269 -10.52 8.41 -16.07
N PHE A 270 -9.74 7.34 -16.14
CA PHE A 270 -8.30 7.40 -16.05
C PHE A 270 -7.68 6.97 -17.36
N ARG A 271 -6.87 7.84 -17.93
CA ARG A 271 -6.13 7.60 -19.18
C ARG A 271 -4.77 6.99 -18.87
N ASP A 272 -4.16 6.36 -19.86
CA ASP A 272 -2.80 5.85 -19.74
C ASP A 272 -1.81 6.99 -19.43
N PRO A 273 -0.96 6.86 -18.39
CA PRO A 273 -0.03 7.92 -17.99
C PRO A 273 1.01 8.25 -19.06
N VAL A 274 1.51 7.25 -19.80
CA VAL A 274 2.54 7.47 -20.86
C VAL A 274 1.95 8.25 -22.02
N VAL A 275 0.78 7.83 -22.53
CA VAL A 275 0.06 8.54 -23.61
C VAL A 275 -0.30 9.95 -23.18
N THR A 276 -0.67 10.12 -21.91
CA THR A 276 -1.01 11.44 -21.37
C THR A 276 0.23 12.34 -21.27
N ALA A 277 1.37 11.80 -20.81
CA ALA A 277 2.62 12.54 -20.78
C ALA A 277 3.05 12.96 -22.20
N GLN A 278 2.96 12.06 -23.18
CA GLN A 278 3.23 12.35 -24.59
C GLN A 278 2.33 13.48 -25.15
N LYS A 279 1.13 13.64 -24.60
CA LYS A 279 0.21 14.73 -24.97
C LYS A 279 0.62 16.07 -24.36
N TYR A 280 1.00 16.11 -23.06
CA TYR A 280 1.16 17.36 -22.33
C TYR A 280 2.61 17.87 -22.26
N VAL A 281 3.62 17.01 -22.32
CA VAL A 281 5.03 17.43 -22.28
C VAL A 281 5.37 18.34 -23.46
N PRO A 282 5.00 18.02 -24.72
CA PRO A 282 5.24 18.95 -25.84
C PRO A 282 4.53 20.30 -25.67
N GLN A 283 3.35 20.33 -25.03
CA GLN A 283 2.65 21.58 -24.76
C GLN A 283 3.40 22.47 -23.74
N MET A 284 4.03 21.88 -22.72
CA MET A 284 4.86 22.60 -21.76
C MET A 284 6.11 23.17 -22.45
N LYS A 285 6.78 22.38 -23.30
CA LYS A 285 7.93 22.82 -24.08
C LYS A 285 7.56 23.95 -25.06
N ALA A 286 6.43 23.84 -25.77
CA ALA A 286 5.91 24.88 -26.65
C ALA A 286 5.59 26.20 -25.90
N ARG A 287 5.28 26.12 -24.60
CA ARG A 287 5.06 27.26 -23.71
C ARG A 287 6.36 27.75 -23.04
N GLY A 288 7.49 27.21 -23.45
CA GLY A 288 8.82 27.65 -23.06
C GLY A 288 9.35 27.02 -21.77
N ALA A 289 8.90 25.82 -21.40
CA ALA A 289 9.51 25.07 -20.31
C ALA A 289 10.97 24.72 -20.66
N ASP A 290 11.90 25.15 -19.84
CA ASP A 290 13.31 24.83 -19.93
C ASP A 290 13.58 23.42 -19.40
N VAL A 291 13.00 23.11 -18.23
CA VAL A 291 13.09 21.82 -17.53
C VAL A 291 11.70 21.24 -17.32
N VAL A 292 11.54 19.92 -17.49
CA VAL A 292 10.30 19.21 -17.26
C VAL A 292 10.47 18.14 -16.17
N VAL A 293 9.65 18.23 -15.12
CA VAL A 293 9.55 17.27 -14.03
C VAL A 293 8.20 16.55 -14.16
N ALA A 294 8.22 15.24 -14.29
CA ALA A 294 7.02 14.40 -14.27
C ALA A 294 6.87 13.76 -12.89
N LEU A 295 5.78 14.11 -12.20
CA LEU A 295 5.34 13.45 -10.98
C LEU A 295 4.45 12.29 -11.39
N VAL A 296 4.92 11.08 -11.22
CA VAL A 296 4.23 9.87 -11.68
C VAL A 296 3.92 9.00 -10.47
N HIS A 297 2.71 9.14 -9.93
CA HIS A 297 2.26 8.30 -8.83
C HIS A 297 1.93 6.91 -9.35
N SER A 298 2.98 6.15 -9.60
CA SER A 298 3.02 4.80 -10.16
C SER A 298 4.42 4.24 -9.88
N GLY A 299 4.52 2.94 -9.65
CA GLY A 299 5.81 2.27 -9.50
C GLY A 299 6.53 2.06 -10.83
N LEU A 300 7.75 1.56 -10.76
CA LEU A 300 8.47 1.09 -11.94
C LEU A 300 7.73 -0.10 -12.57
N ASP A 301 7.78 -0.18 -13.90
CA ASP A 301 7.24 -1.28 -14.68
C ASP A 301 7.77 -2.63 -14.15
N ALA A 302 6.92 -3.64 -14.12
CA ALA A 302 7.34 -4.98 -13.73
C ALA A 302 8.34 -5.54 -14.75
N GLU A 303 9.37 -6.20 -14.26
CA GLU A 303 10.44 -6.78 -15.10
C GLU A 303 9.87 -7.76 -16.13
N GLY A 304 10.26 -7.59 -17.39
CA GLY A 304 9.80 -8.43 -18.50
C GLY A 304 8.39 -8.14 -19.00
N VAL A 305 7.68 -7.17 -18.41
CA VAL A 305 6.34 -6.75 -18.85
C VAL A 305 6.47 -5.52 -19.75
N ALA A 306 6.11 -5.68 -21.03
CA ALA A 306 6.08 -4.54 -21.95
C ALA A 306 4.88 -3.63 -21.65
N TRP A 307 5.12 -2.32 -21.69
CA TRP A 307 4.03 -1.35 -21.62
C TRP A 307 3.04 -1.52 -22.78
N ASN A 308 1.76 -1.52 -22.44
CA ASN A 308 0.67 -1.59 -23.40
C ASN A 308 -0.46 -0.62 -22.95
N PRO A 309 -0.69 0.47 -23.70
CA PRO A 309 -1.66 1.50 -23.32
C PRO A 309 -3.11 0.99 -23.26
N ALA A 310 -3.42 -0.12 -23.95
CA ALA A 310 -4.77 -0.70 -23.91
C ALA A 310 -5.10 -1.40 -22.59
N LEU A 311 -4.09 -1.77 -21.81
CA LEU A 311 -4.27 -2.49 -20.55
C LEU A 311 -4.44 -1.57 -19.35
N LEU A 312 -4.09 -0.28 -19.47
CA LEU A 312 -4.07 0.68 -18.37
C LEU A 312 -3.32 0.10 -17.16
N GLN A 313 -2.05 -0.24 -17.37
CA GLN A 313 -1.20 -0.89 -16.39
C GLN A 313 -1.00 0.00 -15.15
N GLU A 314 -0.90 -0.63 -13.99
CA GLU A 314 -0.72 0.04 -12.71
C GLU A 314 0.64 0.72 -12.56
N ASN A 315 1.71 0.01 -12.91
CA ASN A 315 3.09 0.46 -12.74
C ASN A 315 3.73 0.75 -14.09
N VAL A 316 3.94 2.04 -14.40
CA VAL A 316 4.41 2.52 -15.71
C VAL A 316 5.37 3.72 -15.63
N ALA A 317 5.92 4.01 -14.44
CA ALA A 317 6.80 5.18 -14.28
C ALA A 317 8.10 5.07 -15.07
N GLY A 318 8.66 3.86 -15.22
CA GLY A 318 9.80 3.60 -16.10
C GLY A 318 9.45 3.75 -17.58
N SER A 319 8.23 3.38 -17.98
CA SER A 319 7.72 3.61 -19.33
C SER A 319 7.50 5.09 -19.62
N VAL A 320 7.06 5.90 -18.64
CA VAL A 320 7.05 7.37 -18.79
C VAL A 320 8.47 7.87 -19.04
N ALA A 321 9.44 7.46 -18.23
CA ALA A 321 10.83 7.87 -18.37
C ALA A 321 11.49 7.45 -19.69
N SER A 322 11.07 6.32 -20.29
CA SER A 322 11.72 5.75 -21.49
C SER A 322 10.97 5.95 -22.79
N LYS A 323 9.74 6.48 -22.75
CA LYS A 323 8.87 6.61 -23.95
C LYS A 323 8.33 8.02 -24.18
N VAL A 324 8.73 8.98 -23.35
CA VAL A 324 8.32 10.38 -23.46
C VAL A 324 9.59 11.23 -23.63
N ASN A 325 9.67 11.97 -24.74
CA ASN A 325 10.75 12.93 -24.97
C ASN A 325 10.59 14.17 -24.09
N ASP A 326 11.67 14.93 -23.93
CA ASP A 326 11.69 16.21 -23.24
C ASP A 326 11.34 16.15 -21.74
N VAL A 327 11.38 14.99 -21.10
CA VAL A 327 11.29 14.85 -19.64
C VAL A 327 12.68 14.75 -19.06
N ASP A 328 13.03 15.61 -18.09
CA ASP A 328 14.34 15.62 -17.44
C ASP A 328 14.37 14.76 -16.17
N VAL A 329 13.29 14.85 -15.37
CA VAL A 329 13.17 14.12 -14.09
C VAL A 329 11.81 13.44 -14.00
N VAL A 330 11.82 12.17 -13.59
CA VAL A 330 10.63 11.44 -13.16
C VAL A 330 10.71 11.17 -11.67
N VAL A 331 9.71 11.63 -10.93
CA VAL A 331 9.51 11.26 -9.52
C VAL A 331 8.47 10.16 -9.47
N GLY A 332 8.87 8.95 -9.09
CA GLY A 332 7.98 7.80 -8.86
C GLY A 332 7.38 7.79 -7.46
N GLY A 333 6.36 6.94 -7.26
CA GLY A 333 5.67 6.72 -5.98
C GLY A 333 4.92 5.40 -5.96
N HIS A 334 3.87 5.30 -5.14
CA HIS A 334 2.91 4.20 -5.07
C HIS A 334 3.50 2.87 -4.57
N SER A 335 4.67 2.47 -5.03
CA SER A 335 5.29 1.18 -4.69
C SER A 335 6.06 1.18 -3.36
N HIS A 336 6.18 2.32 -2.68
CA HIS A 336 6.88 2.50 -1.40
C HIS A 336 8.33 2.02 -1.38
N VAL A 337 9.02 2.08 -2.53
CA VAL A 337 10.40 1.63 -2.68
C VAL A 337 11.35 2.81 -2.62
N ASP A 338 12.52 2.63 -1.99
CA ASP A 338 13.59 3.62 -1.99
C ASP A 338 14.47 3.44 -3.23
N ILE A 339 14.33 4.36 -4.19
CA ILE A 339 15.15 4.41 -5.41
C ILE A 339 15.79 5.79 -5.50
N PRO A 340 16.98 5.98 -4.89
CA PRO A 340 17.64 7.28 -4.89
C PRO A 340 17.88 7.83 -6.29
N SER A 341 18.26 6.96 -7.24
CA SER A 341 18.45 7.32 -8.64
C SER A 341 18.40 6.11 -9.57
N LYS A 342 17.85 6.31 -10.76
CA LYS A 342 17.95 5.38 -11.90
C LYS A 342 17.92 6.19 -13.18
N VAL A 343 18.82 5.89 -14.13
CA VAL A 343 18.91 6.60 -15.40
C VAL A 343 18.15 5.82 -16.46
N PHE A 344 17.27 6.52 -17.17
CA PHE A 344 16.59 6.04 -18.36
C PHE A 344 17.03 6.84 -19.59
N ARG A 345 16.65 6.38 -20.77
CA ARG A 345 16.82 7.09 -22.03
C ARG A 345 15.47 7.28 -22.67
N ALA A 346 15.15 8.53 -23.01
CA ALA A 346 14.01 8.89 -23.81
C ALA A 346 14.17 8.36 -25.25
N PRO A 347 13.11 8.35 -26.08
CA PRO A 347 13.21 7.85 -27.45
C PRO A 347 14.22 8.60 -28.34
N ASP A 348 14.48 9.87 -28.07
CA ASP A 348 15.51 10.71 -28.75
C ASP A 348 16.93 10.46 -28.22
N GLY A 349 17.09 9.63 -27.19
CA GLY A 349 18.37 9.27 -26.58
C GLY A 349 18.76 10.15 -25.40
N ASP A 350 18.02 11.19 -25.09
CA ASP A 350 18.31 12.08 -23.97
C ASP A 350 18.12 11.37 -22.62
N PRO A 351 18.99 11.65 -21.63
CA PRO A 351 18.86 11.09 -20.30
C PRO A 351 17.61 11.57 -19.60
N VAL A 352 16.96 10.64 -18.87
CA VAL A 352 15.87 10.93 -17.93
C VAL A 352 16.27 10.39 -16.57
N LEU A 353 16.32 11.23 -15.56
CA LEU A 353 16.69 10.85 -14.21
C LEU A 353 15.43 10.49 -13.40
N PHE A 354 15.29 9.22 -13.08
CA PHE A 354 14.23 8.72 -12.21
C PHE A 354 14.71 8.69 -10.75
N THR A 355 13.83 9.11 -9.84
CA THR A 355 14.00 8.95 -8.40
C THR A 355 12.66 8.60 -7.75
N GLN A 356 12.69 7.86 -6.64
CA GLN A 356 11.52 7.60 -5.80
C GLN A 356 11.95 7.69 -4.34
N PRO A 357 11.54 8.74 -3.60
CA PRO A 357 11.71 8.78 -2.15
C PRO A 357 10.76 7.77 -1.53
N THR A 358 11.15 7.11 -0.46
CA THR A 358 10.39 6.05 0.18
C THR A 358 8.89 6.35 0.37
N TYR A 359 8.38 6.28 1.58
CA TYR A 359 7.01 6.63 1.97
C TYR A 359 7.05 7.28 3.37
N TRP A 360 5.95 7.91 3.80
CA TRP A 360 5.76 8.54 5.11
C TRP A 360 6.78 9.66 5.41
N ALA A 361 7.32 10.25 4.36
CA ALA A 361 8.39 11.22 4.46
C ALA A 361 9.62 10.71 5.26
N GLN A 362 9.95 9.41 5.16
CA GLN A 362 11.20 8.84 5.69
C GLN A 362 12.41 9.32 4.92
N SER A 363 12.24 9.70 3.67
CA SER A 363 13.27 10.34 2.85
C SER A 363 12.68 11.43 1.96
N VAL A 364 13.55 12.32 1.51
CA VAL A 364 13.30 13.34 0.50
C VAL A 364 14.30 13.13 -0.63
N SER A 365 13.84 12.97 -1.86
CA SER A 365 14.75 12.99 -3.02
C SER A 365 15.28 14.40 -3.24
N GLN A 366 16.59 14.52 -3.46
CA GLN A 366 17.24 15.76 -3.85
C GLN A 366 17.94 15.54 -5.20
N VAL A 367 17.46 16.18 -6.25
CA VAL A 367 18.03 16.11 -7.61
C VAL A 367 18.61 17.47 -7.93
N THR A 368 19.90 17.55 -8.24
CA THR A 368 20.58 18.80 -8.61
C THR A 368 20.93 18.78 -10.08
N LEU A 369 20.26 19.61 -10.88
CA LEU A 369 20.37 19.66 -12.34
C LEU A 369 21.25 20.86 -12.72
N PRO A 370 22.43 20.64 -13.31
CA PRO A 370 23.22 21.72 -13.90
C PRO A 370 22.55 22.22 -15.18
N LEU A 371 22.26 23.51 -15.25
CA LEU A 371 21.63 24.17 -16.39
C LEU A 371 22.63 24.99 -17.17
N LYS A 372 22.50 24.96 -18.50
CA LYS A 372 23.25 25.81 -19.43
C LYS A 372 22.29 26.47 -20.42
N ALA A 373 22.70 27.61 -20.96
CA ALA A 373 21.95 28.28 -22.02
C ALA A 373 21.80 27.38 -23.26
N ASN A 374 20.66 27.48 -23.91
CA ASN A 374 20.44 26.84 -25.20
C ASN A 374 21.32 27.50 -26.28
N GLU A 375 21.74 26.75 -27.28
CA GLU A 375 22.60 27.22 -28.39
C GLU A 375 21.96 28.36 -29.20
N ASN A 376 20.65 28.41 -29.23
CA ASN A 376 19.86 29.46 -29.88
C ASN A 376 19.74 30.75 -29.03
N GLY A 377 20.38 30.81 -27.87
CA GLY A 377 20.35 31.92 -26.93
C GLY A 377 19.01 32.14 -26.23
N ARG A 378 18.06 31.24 -26.33
CA ARG A 378 16.72 31.33 -25.71
C ARG A 378 16.50 30.21 -24.72
N GLY A 379 16.34 30.54 -23.42
CA GLY A 379 16.07 29.56 -22.36
C GLY A 379 17.29 28.70 -22.02
N TYR A 380 17.03 27.64 -21.28
CA TYR A 380 18.06 26.78 -20.71
C TYR A 380 17.71 25.31 -20.97
N LYS A 381 18.72 24.44 -20.85
CA LYS A 381 18.56 22.98 -20.86
C LYS A 381 19.45 22.37 -19.79
N VAL A 382 19.14 21.14 -19.38
CA VAL A 382 20.00 20.38 -18.48
C VAL A 382 21.32 20.06 -19.20
N SER A 383 22.43 20.35 -18.56
CA SER A 383 23.76 20.00 -19.02
C SER A 383 24.14 18.62 -18.47
N TRP A 384 23.61 17.56 -19.10
CA TRP A 384 23.81 16.21 -18.64
C TRP A 384 25.30 15.82 -18.63
N PRO A 385 25.80 15.18 -17.57
CA PRO A 385 27.09 14.51 -17.56
C PRO A 385 27.16 13.40 -18.62
N ARG A 386 28.41 12.98 -18.95
CA ARG A 386 28.61 12.05 -20.06
C ARG A 386 28.25 10.61 -19.74
N THR A 387 28.30 10.19 -18.48
CA THR A 387 28.09 8.79 -18.08
C THR A 387 26.88 8.67 -17.18
N ASP A 388 26.19 7.50 -17.25
CA ASP A 388 25.03 7.21 -16.42
C ASP A 388 25.34 7.26 -14.92
N SER A 389 26.55 6.85 -14.52
CA SER A 389 26.99 6.95 -13.12
C SER A 389 27.06 8.41 -12.64
N GLN A 390 27.58 9.33 -13.49
CA GLN A 390 27.63 10.77 -13.16
C GLN A 390 26.21 11.39 -13.17
N ILE A 391 25.35 10.96 -14.09
CA ILE A 391 23.95 11.39 -14.15
C ILE A 391 23.23 10.91 -12.87
N GLY A 392 23.37 9.65 -12.50
CA GLY A 392 22.78 9.08 -11.29
C GLY A 392 23.24 9.79 -10.02
N ALA A 393 24.47 10.27 -9.97
CA ALA A 393 25.03 11.01 -8.84
C ALA A 393 24.40 12.41 -8.62
N LEU A 394 23.62 12.92 -9.61
CA LEU A 394 22.86 14.17 -9.47
C LEU A 394 21.68 14.00 -8.51
N ALA A 395 21.22 12.76 -8.26
CA ALA A 395 20.12 12.49 -7.34
C ALA A 395 20.62 11.78 -6.07
N GLN A 396 20.08 12.17 -4.93
CA GLN A 396 20.42 11.63 -3.61
C GLN A 396 19.15 11.54 -2.76
N ALA A 397 19.04 10.48 -1.95
CA ALA A 397 18.05 10.42 -0.88
C ALA A 397 18.60 11.13 0.38
N LYS A 398 17.77 11.99 0.99
CA LYS A 398 18.03 12.62 2.28
C LYS A 398 17.06 12.03 3.30
N TYR A 399 17.57 11.41 4.36
CA TYR A 399 16.75 10.62 5.28
C TYR A 399 16.34 11.41 6.51
N ALA A 400 15.07 11.27 6.88
CA ALA A 400 14.42 11.95 8.00
C ALA A 400 15.01 11.56 9.38
N ASP A 401 15.58 10.37 9.52
CA ASP A 401 16.21 9.91 10.76
C ASP A 401 17.54 10.60 11.06
N GLN A 402 18.11 11.32 10.09
CA GLN A 402 19.37 12.07 10.24
C GLN A 402 19.17 13.53 10.71
N VAL A 403 17.93 13.96 10.85
CA VAL A 403 17.62 15.36 11.21
C VAL A 403 16.60 15.41 12.35
N ALA A 404 16.53 16.56 13.04
CA ALA A 404 15.46 16.89 13.97
C ALA A 404 14.24 17.43 13.23
N ASP A 405 13.13 17.56 13.93
CA ASP A 405 11.94 18.23 13.43
C ASP A 405 12.22 19.70 13.17
N SER A 406 11.66 20.29 12.13
CA SER A 406 11.79 21.71 11.82
C SER A 406 11.17 22.57 12.93
N PRO A 407 11.91 23.53 13.47
CA PRO A 407 11.35 24.49 14.41
C PRO A 407 10.16 25.27 13.85
N THR A 408 10.21 25.63 12.56
CA THR A 408 9.12 26.33 11.86
C THR A 408 7.87 25.46 11.80
N PHE A 409 8.03 24.18 11.47
CA PHE A 409 6.92 23.22 11.42
C PHE A 409 6.37 22.96 12.84
N ALA A 410 7.24 22.76 13.82
CA ALA A 410 6.86 22.54 15.22
C ALA A 410 6.14 23.73 15.85
N ALA A 411 6.43 24.96 15.40
CA ALA A 411 5.76 26.17 15.84
C ALA A 411 4.34 26.35 15.27
N ASN A 412 3.91 25.52 14.32
CA ASN A 412 2.58 25.61 13.72
C ASN A 412 1.50 25.16 14.71
N LYS A 413 0.82 26.13 15.32
CA LYS A 413 -0.20 25.90 16.36
C LYS A 413 -1.43 25.13 15.84
N LYS A 414 -1.76 25.28 14.53
CA LYS A 414 -2.90 24.58 13.93
C LYS A 414 -2.60 23.08 13.82
N LEU A 415 -1.46 22.72 13.24
CA LEU A 415 -1.02 21.32 13.13
C LEU A 415 -0.88 20.66 14.50
N LYS A 416 -0.32 21.40 15.48
CA LYS A 416 -0.20 20.90 16.84
C LYS A 416 -1.58 20.61 17.45
N ALA A 417 -2.54 21.52 17.30
CA ALA A 417 -3.90 21.33 17.80
C ALA A 417 -4.63 20.16 17.11
N ASP A 418 -4.37 19.93 15.80
CA ASP A 418 -4.94 18.79 15.07
C ASP A 418 -4.34 17.47 15.53
N HIS A 419 -3.03 17.45 15.79
CA HIS A 419 -2.34 16.30 16.38
C HIS A 419 -2.91 15.98 17.77
N GLU A 420 -3.01 16.96 18.67
CA GLU A 420 -3.54 16.78 20.02
C GLU A 420 -4.99 16.29 20.00
N ALA A 421 -5.85 16.86 19.13
CA ALA A 421 -7.23 16.42 18.97
C ALA A 421 -7.30 14.97 18.46
N THR A 422 -6.39 14.59 17.58
CA THR A 422 -6.32 13.20 17.07
C THR A 422 -5.85 12.24 18.14
N VAL A 423 -4.83 12.59 18.93
CA VAL A 423 -4.36 11.80 20.08
C VAL A 423 -5.49 11.60 21.07
N ALA A 424 -6.24 12.66 21.42
CA ALA A 424 -7.39 12.55 22.29
C ALA A 424 -8.46 11.62 21.73
N TYR A 425 -8.76 11.72 20.42
CA TYR A 425 -9.73 10.87 19.73
C TYR A 425 -9.33 9.39 19.80
N VAL A 426 -8.09 9.04 19.44
CA VAL A 426 -7.68 7.63 19.40
C VAL A 426 -7.59 7.00 20.78
N ASN A 427 -7.41 7.79 21.84
CA ASN A 427 -7.39 7.34 23.23
C ASN A 427 -8.78 7.21 23.87
N THR A 428 -9.85 7.54 23.14
CA THR A 428 -11.22 7.37 23.63
C THR A 428 -11.51 5.89 23.90
N VAL A 429 -11.93 5.56 25.11
CA VAL A 429 -12.37 4.21 25.50
C VAL A 429 -13.73 3.94 24.85
N VAL A 430 -13.85 2.81 24.14
CA VAL A 430 -15.07 2.41 23.42
C VAL A 430 -15.74 1.18 24.00
N ALA A 431 -14.98 0.30 24.68
CA ALA A 431 -15.52 -0.92 25.29
C ALA A 431 -14.61 -1.43 26.43
N GLN A 432 -15.08 -2.50 27.09
CA GLN A 432 -14.31 -3.32 28.02
C GLN A 432 -14.10 -4.71 27.42
N SER A 433 -12.88 -5.19 27.28
CA SER A 433 -12.63 -6.59 26.91
C SER A 433 -12.58 -7.48 28.14
N LYS A 434 -13.29 -8.61 28.12
CA LYS A 434 -13.25 -9.60 29.21
C LYS A 434 -11.89 -10.27 29.34
N GLU A 435 -11.18 -10.40 28.22
CA GLU A 435 -9.89 -11.06 28.13
C GLU A 435 -8.89 -10.22 27.35
N ARG A 436 -7.61 -10.55 27.50
CA ARG A 436 -6.59 -10.01 26.59
C ARG A 436 -6.62 -10.77 25.27
N LEU A 437 -6.92 -10.07 24.17
CA LEU A 437 -6.91 -10.61 22.81
C LEU A 437 -5.68 -10.11 22.05
N THR A 438 -5.07 -10.95 21.21
CA THR A 438 -3.87 -10.58 20.45
C THR A 438 -3.90 -11.18 19.05
N SER A 439 -3.36 -10.46 18.08
CA SER A 439 -3.19 -10.89 16.69
C SER A 439 -1.80 -11.48 16.38
N ALA A 440 -0.98 -11.72 17.40
CA ALA A 440 0.42 -12.13 17.20
C ALA A 440 0.56 -13.42 16.39
N THR A 441 -0.37 -14.35 16.53
CA THR A 441 -0.40 -15.65 15.87
C THR A 441 -1.45 -15.76 14.76
N SER A 442 -2.25 -14.72 14.53
CA SER A 442 -3.41 -14.74 13.61
C SER A 442 -3.05 -15.08 12.15
N HIS A 443 -1.80 -14.99 11.77
CA HIS A 443 -1.33 -15.35 10.43
C HIS A 443 -1.13 -16.87 10.24
N TYR A 444 -1.27 -17.68 11.31
CA TYR A 444 -1.22 -19.15 11.24
C TYR A 444 -2.15 -19.85 12.25
N GLU A 445 -2.81 -19.11 13.12
CA GLU A 445 -3.77 -19.61 14.09
C GLU A 445 -5.07 -18.83 14.01
N ASP A 446 -6.18 -19.56 14.20
CA ASP A 446 -7.48 -18.94 14.41
C ASP A 446 -7.52 -18.26 15.78
N THR A 447 -7.82 -16.97 15.78
CA THR A 447 -7.72 -16.13 16.98
C THR A 447 -8.98 -15.31 17.24
N PRO A 448 -9.39 -15.15 18.51
CA PRO A 448 -10.58 -14.39 18.85
C PRO A 448 -10.57 -12.94 18.32
N ILE A 449 -9.40 -12.34 18.18
CA ILE A 449 -9.30 -10.94 17.75
C ILE A 449 -9.63 -10.80 16.26
N LEU A 450 -9.31 -11.79 15.40
CA LEU A 450 -9.74 -11.80 14.01
C LEU A 450 -11.19 -12.20 13.85
N ASP A 451 -11.68 -13.16 14.65
CA ASP A 451 -13.09 -13.51 14.64
C ASP A 451 -14.01 -12.36 15.09
N PHE A 452 -13.53 -11.48 15.96
CA PHE A 452 -14.22 -10.22 16.26
C PHE A 452 -14.47 -9.41 14.98
N VAL A 453 -13.47 -9.29 14.08
CA VAL A 453 -13.62 -8.59 12.79
C VAL A 453 -14.64 -9.31 11.91
N GLY A 454 -14.47 -10.63 11.72
CA GLY A 454 -15.35 -11.45 10.87
C GLY A 454 -16.79 -11.43 11.36
N TYR A 455 -17.00 -11.55 12.66
CA TYR A 455 -18.32 -11.49 13.28
C TYR A 455 -19.03 -10.16 12.98
N VAL A 456 -18.36 -9.02 13.20
CA VAL A 456 -18.94 -7.69 12.96
C VAL A 456 -19.23 -7.48 11.47
N MET A 457 -18.33 -7.89 10.59
CA MET A 457 -18.56 -7.81 9.14
C MET A 457 -19.77 -8.66 8.71
N ALA A 458 -19.84 -9.92 9.12
CA ALA A 458 -20.94 -10.81 8.78
C ALA A 458 -22.28 -10.31 9.33
N ASP A 459 -22.29 -9.80 10.54
CA ASP A 459 -23.49 -9.27 11.18
C ASP A 459 -24.03 -8.02 10.45
N ASN A 460 -23.15 -7.10 10.02
CA ASN A 460 -23.58 -5.92 9.27
C ASN A 460 -24.12 -6.31 7.88
N VAL A 461 -23.46 -7.19 7.14
CA VAL A 461 -23.98 -7.70 5.86
C VAL A 461 -25.32 -8.39 6.07
N ARG A 462 -25.44 -9.24 7.08
CA ARG A 462 -26.69 -9.98 7.39
C ARG A 462 -27.84 -9.01 7.69
N ARG A 463 -27.54 -7.92 8.43
CA ARG A 463 -28.56 -6.88 8.72
C ARG A 463 -28.95 -6.09 7.48
N GLY A 464 -27.99 -5.74 6.62
CA GLY A 464 -28.25 -4.98 5.38
C GLY A 464 -28.97 -5.80 4.31
N LEU A 465 -28.94 -7.13 4.39
CA LEU A 465 -29.66 -8.00 3.46
C LEU A 465 -31.11 -8.31 3.86
N LYS A 466 -31.56 -7.85 5.05
CA LYS A 466 -32.96 -8.02 5.48
C LYS A 466 -33.93 -7.39 4.47
N GLY A 467 -34.98 -8.11 4.14
CA GLY A 467 -35.98 -7.70 3.16
C GLY A 467 -35.53 -7.84 1.70
N THR A 468 -34.33 -8.30 1.44
CA THR A 468 -33.86 -8.59 0.07
C THR A 468 -34.07 -10.05 -0.29
N LYS A 469 -33.96 -10.39 -1.58
CA LYS A 469 -34.00 -11.80 -2.05
C LYS A 469 -32.81 -12.65 -1.55
N TYR A 470 -31.87 -12.07 -0.86
CA TYR A 470 -30.68 -12.73 -0.32
C TYR A 470 -30.79 -12.95 1.19
N GLU A 471 -31.85 -12.46 1.83
CA GLU A 471 -32.13 -12.75 3.22
C GLU A 471 -32.22 -14.27 3.46
N GLY A 472 -31.65 -14.74 4.55
CA GLY A 472 -31.60 -16.15 4.90
C GLY A 472 -30.46 -16.97 4.26
N LEU A 473 -29.70 -16.42 3.31
CA LEU A 473 -28.47 -17.06 2.87
C LEU A 473 -27.40 -17.01 3.97
N PRO A 474 -26.60 -18.08 4.15
CA PRO A 474 -25.47 -18.04 5.06
C PRO A 474 -24.50 -16.91 4.70
N VAL A 475 -24.08 -16.17 5.71
CA VAL A 475 -23.07 -15.10 5.56
C VAL A 475 -21.79 -15.54 6.25
N VAL A 476 -20.73 -15.64 5.50
CA VAL A 476 -19.36 -15.91 5.95
C VAL A 476 -18.53 -14.64 5.79
N ALA A 477 -17.49 -14.45 6.58
CA ALA A 477 -16.69 -13.23 6.49
C ALA A 477 -15.23 -13.52 6.24
N GLN A 478 -14.62 -12.73 5.35
CA GLN A 478 -13.20 -12.67 5.09
C GLN A 478 -12.50 -11.82 6.15
N THR A 479 -11.40 -12.31 6.69
CA THR A 479 -10.53 -11.58 7.59
C THR A 479 -9.07 -11.77 7.18
N SER A 480 -8.28 -10.70 7.29
CA SER A 480 -6.84 -10.75 7.03
C SER A 480 -6.07 -10.30 8.28
N PRO A 481 -4.93 -10.91 8.61
CA PRO A 481 -4.12 -10.51 9.75
C PRO A 481 -3.30 -9.25 9.42
N PHE A 482 -3.96 -8.10 9.28
CA PHE A 482 -3.33 -6.84 8.90
C PHE A 482 -2.26 -6.35 9.87
N SER A 483 -2.31 -6.79 11.12
CA SER A 483 -1.36 -6.44 12.17
C SER A 483 -1.00 -7.70 12.96
N ARG A 484 0.29 -7.90 13.21
CA ARG A 484 0.79 -8.95 14.11
C ARG A 484 0.97 -8.46 15.56
N THR A 485 0.62 -7.20 15.83
CA THR A 485 0.87 -6.57 17.13
C THR A 485 -0.36 -5.93 17.75
N ALA A 486 -1.51 -6.09 17.12
CA ALA A 486 -2.76 -5.61 17.70
C ALA A 486 -3.07 -6.37 18.98
N VAL A 487 -3.50 -5.62 20.00
CA VAL A 487 -3.87 -6.15 21.30
C VAL A 487 -5.09 -5.40 21.80
N PHE A 488 -6.12 -6.15 22.18
CA PHE A 488 -7.15 -5.63 23.08
C PHE A 488 -6.73 -6.04 24.50
N PRO A 489 -6.41 -5.09 25.39
CA PRO A 489 -6.09 -5.43 26.77
C PRO A 489 -7.34 -5.96 27.48
N LYS A 490 -7.17 -6.79 28.50
CA LYS A 490 -8.25 -7.04 29.45
C LYS A 490 -8.60 -5.72 30.13
N GLY A 491 -9.88 -5.33 30.09
CA GLY A 491 -10.34 -4.01 30.55
C GLY A 491 -10.54 -3.03 29.41
N ASN A 492 -10.15 -1.78 29.54
CA ASN A 492 -10.41 -0.71 28.58
C ASN A 492 -9.84 -0.99 27.21
N VAL A 493 -10.70 -0.93 26.20
CA VAL A 493 -10.34 -0.95 24.79
C VAL A 493 -10.64 0.42 24.19
N THR A 494 -9.66 0.99 23.52
CA THR A 494 -9.73 2.32 22.93
C THR A 494 -9.89 2.27 21.42
N ILE A 495 -10.17 3.42 20.79
CA ILE A 495 -10.22 3.54 19.32
C ILE A 495 -8.89 3.11 18.71
N LYS A 496 -7.74 3.47 19.27
CA LYS A 496 -6.42 3.08 18.73
C LYS A 496 -6.20 1.57 18.75
N ASP A 497 -6.73 0.84 19.75
CA ASP A 497 -6.59 -0.61 19.81
C ASP A 497 -7.36 -1.26 18.65
N ILE A 498 -8.57 -0.78 18.36
CA ILE A 498 -9.37 -1.25 17.21
C ILE A 498 -8.73 -0.81 15.89
N ALA A 499 -8.28 0.44 15.79
CA ALA A 499 -7.63 0.96 14.58
C ALA A 499 -6.28 0.24 14.32
N GLY A 500 -5.55 -0.14 15.37
CA GLY A 500 -4.34 -0.95 15.26
C GLY A 500 -4.58 -2.39 14.82
N LEU A 501 -5.79 -2.92 15.00
CA LEU A 501 -6.21 -4.22 14.48
C LEU A 501 -6.60 -4.09 12.98
N TYR A 502 -7.40 -3.08 12.63
CA TYR A 502 -7.87 -2.85 11.27
C TYR A 502 -7.31 -1.53 10.73
N VAL A 503 -6.08 -1.58 10.23
CA VAL A 503 -5.30 -0.38 9.89
C VAL A 503 -5.73 0.31 8.59
N PHE A 504 -6.51 -0.37 7.72
CA PHE A 504 -6.95 0.14 6.43
C PHE A 504 -8.33 0.79 6.50
N ASP A 505 -8.58 1.79 5.64
CA ASP A 505 -9.88 2.47 5.52
C ASP A 505 -10.78 1.78 4.48
N ASN A 506 -10.83 0.44 4.55
CA ASN A 506 -11.65 -0.36 3.64
C ASN A 506 -13.13 -0.28 4.00
N THR A 507 -13.99 -0.28 2.97
CA THR A 507 -15.43 -0.40 3.14
C THR A 507 -15.88 -1.86 3.06
N LEU A 508 -17.04 -2.15 3.67
CA LEU A 508 -17.63 -3.47 3.72
C LEU A 508 -18.49 -3.74 2.49
N GLY A 509 -18.21 -4.84 1.79
CA GLY A 509 -19.02 -5.38 0.72
C GLY A 509 -19.58 -6.76 1.04
N GLY A 510 -20.55 -7.21 0.24
CA GLY A 510 -21.10 -8.56 0.26
C GLY A 510 -21.19 -9.14 -1.14
N VAL A 511 -20.57 -10.28 -1.38
CA VAL A 511 -20.51 -10.95 -2.68
C VAL A 511 -21.23 -12.29 -2.61
N LEU A 512 -22.16 -12.54 -3.53
CA LEU A 512 -22.80 -13.84 -3.69
C LEU A 512 -21.78 -14.81 -4.30
N VAL A 513 -21.49 -15.89 -3.59
CA VAL A 513 -20.56 -16.95 -4.00
C VAL A 513 -21.20 -18.31 -3.90
N THR A 514 -20.63 -19.28 -4.60
CA THR A 514 -20.96 -20.70 -4.43
C THR A 514 -19.92 -21.39 -3.53
N GLY A 515 -20.23 -22.57 -3.00
CA GLY A 515 -19.28 -23.35 -2.19
C GLY A 515 -18.01 -23.67 -2.96
N ARG A 516 -18.12 -23.96 -4.27
CA ARG A 516 -16.97 -24.17 -5.15
C ARG A 516 -16.09 -22.93 -5.25
N GLU A 517 -16.69 -21.78 -5.52
CA GLU A 517 -15.96 -20.50 -5.63
C GLU A 517 -15.29 -20.12 -4.31
N LEU A 518 -15.92 -20.44 -3.19
CA LEU A 518 -15.37 -20.21 -1.86
C LEU A 518 -14.17 -21.12 -1.57
N LYS A 519 -14.24 -22.37 -2.01
CA LYS A 519 -13.09 -23.28 -1.93
C LYS A 519 -11.93 -22.79 -2.78
N ASP A 520 -12.17 -22.36 -4.02
CA ASP A 520 -11.14 -21.81 -4.89
C ASP A 520 -10.51 -20.55 -4.26
N TYR A 521 -11.31 -19.70 -3.60
CA TYR A 521 -10.85 -18.53 -2.85
C TYR A 521 -9.91 -18.92 -1.71
N LEU A 522 -10.29 -19.92 -0.89
CA LEU A 522 -9.45 -20.40 0.21
C LEU A 522 -8.16 -21.08 -0.29
N GLU A 523 -8.22 -21.85 -1.37
CA GLU A 523 -7.04 -22.45 -1.99
C GLU A 523 -6.04 -21.39 -2.47
N HIS A 524 -6.55 -20.27 -3.03
CA HIS A 524 -5.71 -19.13 -3.40
C HIS A 524 -5.08 -18.48 -2.16
N SER A 525 -5.83 -18.32 -1.09
CA SER A 525 -5.32 -17.79 0.18
C SER A 525 -4.25 -18.70 0.78
N ALA A 526 -4.49 -20.02 0.78
CA ALA A 526 -3.60 -21.00 1.37
C ALA A 526 -2.21 -21.07 0.72
N ARG A 527 -2.00 -20.47 -0.47
CA ARG A 527 -0.67 -20.31 -1.08
C ARG A 527 0.30 -19.48 -0.21
N TYR A 528 -0.23 -18.75 0.78
CA TYR A 528 0.55 -18.02 1.76
C TYR A 528 1.57 -18.90 2.50
N PHE A 529 1.21 -20.17 2.73
CA PHE A 529 2.02 -21.08 3.52
C PHE A 529 3.08 -21.79 2.67
N VAL A 530 4.23 -22.02 3.27
CA VAL A 530 5.27 -22.90 2.71
C VAL A 530 4.75 -24.34 2.72
N GLN A 531 4.99 -25.09 1.65
CA GLN A 531 4.72 -26.53 1.66
C GLN A 531 5.76 -27.26 2.53
N VAL A 532 5.30 -28.19 3.37
CA VAL A 532 6.15 -28.99 4.25
C VAL A 532 5.92 -30.50 3.99
N PRO A 533 6.85 -31.38 4.36
CA PRO A 533 6.60 -32.82 4.27
C PRO A 533 5.41 -33.28 5.09
N GLU A 534 4.68 -34.29 4.61
CA GLU A 534 3.54 -34.87 5.34
C GLU A 534 3.98 -35.39 6.72
N GLY A 535 3.18 -35.04 7.75
CA GLY A 535 3.44 -35.44 9.14
C GLY A 535 4.59 -34.70 9.83
N SER A 536 5.21 -33.70 9.17
CA SER A 536 6.26 -32.89 9.81
C SER A 536 5.66 -31.96 10.87
N THR A 537 6.48 -31.50 11.81
CA THR A 537 6.09 -30.45 12.75
C THR A 537 5.97 -29.13 12.02
N PHE A 538 4.85 -28.43 12.20
CA PHE A 538 4.65 -27.10 11.67
C PHE A 538 5.54 -26.10 12.44
N ASP A 539 6.33 -25.31 11.70
CA ASP A 539 7.23 -24.28 12.27
C ASP A 539 6.64 -22.88 12.02
N PRO A 540 6.06 -22.22 13.02
CA PRO A 540 5.47 -20.90 12.88
C PRO A 540 6.44 -19.82 12.40
N SER A 541 7.74 -19.99 12.56
CA SER A 541 8.75 -19.03 12.11
C SER A 541 9.02 -19.08 10.59
N LYS A 542 8.54 -20.12 9.92
CA LYS A 542 8.80 -20.39 8.48
C LYS A 542 7.52 -20.56 7.66
N VAL A 543 6.44 -19.96 8.10
CA VAL A 543 5.10 -20.22 7.52
C VAL A 543 4.89 -19.63 6.14
N ASN A 544 5.53 -18.50 5.83
CA ASN A 544 5.19 -17.71 4.64
C ASN A 544 5.93 -18.19 3.39
N ALA A 545 5.17 -18.47 2.33
CA ALA A 545 5.71 -18.85 1.01
C ALA A 545 6.30 -17.63 0.28
N LYS A 546 7.38 -17.85 -0.47
CA LYS A 546 7.92 -16.87 -1.40
C LYS A 546 7.17 -16.93 -2.73
N TYR A 547 6.95 -15.76 -3.35
CA TYR A 547 6.50 -15.70 -4.73
C TYR A 547 7.57 -16.20 -5.71
N ASP A 548 7.13 -16.69 -6.85
CA ASP A 548 8.03 -17.05 -7.95
C ASP A 548 8.90 -15.84 -8.32
N GLY A 549 10.21 -16.00 -8.14
CA GLY A 549 11.19 -14.95 -8.42
C GLY A 549 11.24 -13.79 -7.41
N ALA A 550 10.36 -13.73 -6.41
CA ALA A 550 10.33 -12.67 -5.42
C ALA A 550 11.30 -12.96 -4.26
N THR A 551 11.92 -11.90 -3.74
CA THR A 551 12.75 -11.96 -2.54
C THR A 551 11.96 -11.90 -1.24
N ARG A 552 10.67 -11.54 -1.32
CA ARG A 552 9.75 -11.39 -0.19
C ARG A 552 8.65 -12.45 -0.26
N GLY A 553 8.14 -12.86 0.90
CA GLY A 553 6.96 -13.71 0.99
C GLY A 553 5.67 -12.98 0.61
N ILE A 554 4.54 -13.70 0.60
CA ILE A 554 3.22 -13.14 0.38
C ILE A 554 2.88 -12.19 1.55
N PRO A 555 2.49 -10.93 1.31
CA PRO A 555 2.09 -10.02 2.37
C PRO A 555 0.90 -10.55 3.18
N ASP A 556 0.87 -10.29 4.47
CA ASP A 556 -0.19 -10.74 5.38
C ASP A 556 -1.58 -10.26 4.93
N TYR A 557 -1.69 -9.07 4.36
CA TYR A 557 -2.95 -8.55 3.81
C TYR A 557 -3.43 -9.28 2.54
N ASN A 558 -2.62 -10.15 1.95
CA ASN A 558 -2.98 -11.04 0.85
C ASN A 558 -3.16 -12.50 1.31
N TYR A 559 -3.30 -12.71 2.61
CA TYR A 559 -3.75 -13.94 3.23
C TYR A 559 -5.09 -13.69 3.94
N ASP A 560 -6.09 -14.50 3.63
CA ASP A 560 -7.43 -14.42 4.17
C ASP A 560 -7.83 -15.72 4.87
N ALA A 561 -8.33 -15.59 6.08
CA ALA A 561 -9.10 -16.62 6.75
C ALA A 561 -10.61 -16.33 6.62
N LEU A 562 -11.44 -17.34 6.80
CA LEU A 562 -12.91 -17.21 6.77
C LEU A 562 -13.50 -17.56 8.12
N THR A 563 -14.34 -16.67 8.64
CA THR A 563 -15.20 -16.91 9.80
C THR A 563 -16.57 -17.40 9.31
N GLY A 564 -17.17 -18.37 9.99
CA GLY A 564 -18.50 -18.89 9.68
C GLY A 564 -18.53 -20.18 8.86
N LEU A 565 -17.36 -20.78 8.62
CA LEU A 565 -17.19 -22.13 8.07
C LEU A 565 -16.10 -22.86 8.84
N ARG A 566 -16.12 -24.19 8.84
CA ARG A 566 -15.04 -25.02 9.40
C ARG A 566 -14.21 -25.61 8.29
N TYR A 567 -12.87 -25.56 8.42
CA TYR A 567 -11.94 -26.14 7.45
C TYR A 567 -10.54 -26.33 8.04
N ARG A 568 -9.71 -27.10 7.35
CA ARG A 568 -8.28 -27.23 7.65
C ARG A 568 -7.46 -26.86 6.43
N ILE A 569 -6.28 -26.30 6.69
CA ILE A 569 -5.30 -25.96 5.66
C ILE A 569 -4.17 -26.99 5.77
N ASP A 570 -4.19 -28.01 4.91
CA ASP A 570 -3.16 -29.04 4.87
C ASP A 570 -1.95 -28.53 4.05
N VAL A 571 -0.95 -28.05 4.74
CA VAL A 571 0.26 -27.49 4.13
C VAL A 571 1.24 -28.57 3.63
N SER A 572 0.96 -29.84 3.84
CA SER A 572 1.69 -30.93 3.19
C SER A 572 1.32 -31.08 1.71
N LYS A 573 0.15 -30.59 1.33
CA LYS A 573 -0.37 -30.68 -0.04
C LYS A 573 0.14 -29.52 -0.91
N PRO A 574 0.21 -29.74 -2.23
CA PRO A 574 0.53 -28.67 -3.16
C PRO A 574 -0.54 -27.57 -3.13
N VAL A 575 -0.14 -26.36 -3.51
CA VAL A 575 -1.06 -25.23 -3.69
C VAL A 575 -2.20 -25.62 -4.62
N GLY A 576 -3.44 -25.28 -4.27
CA GLY A 576 -4.66 -25.65 -4.99
C GLY A 576 -5.29 -26.96 -4.53
N SER A 577 -4.75 -27.61 -3.48
CA SER A 577 -5.28 -28.87 -2.91
C SER A 577 -5.15 -28.93 -1.39
N ARG A 578 -5.10 -27.76 -0.73
CA ARG A 578 -4.81 -27.62 0.71
C ARG A 578 -6.03 -27.55 1.60
N ILE A 579 -7.18 -27.17 1.04
CA ILE A 579 -8.40 -26.98 1.82
C ILE A 579 -9.12 -28.32 1.97
N VAL A 580 -9.21 -28.80 3.20
CA VAL A 580 -9.82 -30.07 3.55
C VAL A 580 -10.89 -29.91 4.63
N GLY A 581 -11.94 -30.73 4.57
CA GLY A 581 -13.01 -30.74 5.56
C GLY A 581 -13.86 -29.47 5.58
N LEU A 582 -14.00 -28.78 4.45
CA LEU A 582 -14.80 -27.57 4.34
C LEU A 582 -16.28 -27.86 4.60
N SER A 583 -16.82 -27.27 5.67
CA SER A 583 -18.17 -27.56 6.16
C SER A 583 -18.77 -26.33 6.86
N TYR A 584 -20.10 -26.39 7.03
CA TYR A 584 -20.82 -25.46 7.90
C TYR A 584 -20.49 -25.72 9.38
N PRO A 585 -20.79 -24.75 10.29
CA PRO A 585 -20.56 -24.92 11.73
C PRO A 585 -21.26 -26.15 12.33
N ASP A 586 -22.39 -26.56 11.77
CA ASP A 586 -23.13 -27.78 12.18
C ASP A 586 -22.46 -29.09 11.73
N GLY A 587 -21.35 -29.04 11.00
CA GLY A 587 -20.61 -30.20 10.49
C GLY A 587 -21.10 -30.71 9.13
N ARG A 588 -22.16 -30.17 8.56
CA ARG A 588 -22.64 -30.51 7.22
C ARG A 588 -21.62 -30.04 6.19
N PRO A 589 -21.15 -30.93 5.27
CA PRO A 589 -20.21 -30.53 4.22
C PRO A 589 -20.77 -29.39 3.36
N LEU A 590 -19.90 -28.45 2.97
CA LEU A 590 -20.24 -27.40 2.01
C LEU A 590 -20.30 -27.99 0.60
N GLY A 591 -21.47 -27.95 -0.02
CA GLY A 591 -21.68 -28.41 -1.40
C GLY A 591 -21.18 -27.38 -2.41
N ASP A 592 -20.63 -27.86 -3.55
CA ASP A 592 -20.12 -26.96 -4.62
C ASP A 592 -21.15 -25.94 -5.11
N GLY A 593 -22.44 -26.32 -5.12
CA GLY A 593 -23.57 -25.50 -5.59
C GLY A 593 -24.23 -24.63 -4.51
N ASP A 594 -23.84 -24.80 -3.24
CA ASP A 594 -24.41 -24.04 -2.13
C ASP A 594 -24.15 -22.55 -2.32
N LYS A 595 -25.16 -21.73 -2.05
CA LYS A 595 -25.05 -20.27 -2.19
C LYS A 595 -24.83 -19.63 -0.83
N LEU A 596 -23.81 -18.79 -0.75
CA LEU A 596 -23.45 -18.03 0.44
C LEU A 596 -23.17 -16.57 0.07
N ILE A 597 -23.18 -15.72 1.07
CA ILE A 597 -22.70 -14.34 0.94
C ILE A 597 -21.34 -14.25 1.63
N LEU A 598 -20.32 -13.82 0.90
CA LEU A 598 -19.01 -13.50 1.44
C LEU A 598 -18.99 -12.03 1.81
N ALA A 599 -19.01 -11.73 3.11
CA ALA A 599 -18.71 -10.40 3.63
C ALA A 599 -17.21 -10.14 3.44
N VAL A 600 -16.85 -9.09 2.73
CA VAL A 600 -15.49 -8.87 2.22
C VAL A 600 -15.18 -7.39 2.17
N ASN A 601 -13.89 -7.01 2.28
CA ASN A 601 -13.49 -5.62 2.10
C ASN A 601 -13.52 -5.21 0.61
N ASN A 602 -13.69 -3.93 0.33
CA ASN A 602 -13.76 -3.39 -1.04
C ASN A 602 -12.51 -3.68 -1.87
N TYR A 603 -11.31 -3.70 -1.26
CA TYR A 603 -10.09 -4.06 -1.96
C TYR A 603 -10.19 -5.46 -2.55
N ARG A 604 -10.64 -6.43 -1.76
CA ARG A 604 -10.83 -7.81 -2.19
C ARG A 604 -12.00 -7.95 -3.15
N GLN A 605 -13.14 -7.28 -2.85
CA GLN A 605 -14.33 -7.24 -3.73
C GLN A 605 -13.97 -6.80 -5.14
N ASN A 606 -13.06 -5.83 -5.27
CA ASN A 606 -12.64 -5.25 -6.54
C ASN A 606 -11.48 -6.00 -7.22
N GLY A 607 -11.05 -7.15 -6.68
CA GLY A 607 -10.05 -8.03 -7.29
C GLY A 607 -8.63 -7.87 -6.74
N GLY A 608 -8.44 -7.07 -5.68
CA GLY A 608 -7.16 -6.90 -5.03
C GLY A 608 -6.57 -8.22 -4.53
N GLY A 609 -5.27 -8.43 -4.72
CA GLY A 609 -4.56 -9.67 -4.41
C GLY A 609 -4.82 -10.82 -5.38
N GLY A 610 -5.57 -10.60 -6.47
CA GLY A 610 -5.82 -11.59 -7.53
C GLY A 610 -6.67 -12.79 -7.08
N PHE A 611 -7.52 -12.61 -6.07
CA PHE A 611 -8.40 -13.68 -5.59
C PHE A 611 -9.43 -14.08 -6.65
N PRO A 612 -9.63 -15.39 -6.89
CA PRO A 612 -10.55 -15.85 -7.91
C PRO A 612 -12.00 -15.46 -7.59
N HIS A 613 -12.82 -15.28 -8.63
CA HIS A 613 -14.23 -14.91 -8.55
C HIS A 613 -14.52 -13.51 -7.97
N MET A 614 -13.47 -12.69 -7.76
CA MET A 614 -13.54 -11.30 -7.33
C MET A 614 -13.30 -10.33 -8.51
N GLY A 615 -13.38 -9.03 -8.26
CA GLY A 615 -13.21 -8.01 -9.30
C GLY A 615 -14.42 -7.90 -10.24
N GLY A 616 -14.19 -7.75 -11.56
CA GLY A 616 -15.25 -7.59 -12.55
C GLY A 616 -16.28 -8.72 -12.62
N ASN A 617 -15.94 -9.89 -12.06
CA ASN A 617 -16.81 -11.07 -11.99
C ASN A 617 -17.56 -11.18 -10.65
N ALA A 618 -17.31 -10.30 -9.69
CA ALA A 618 -17.96 -10.33 -8.39
C ALA A 618 -19.46 -10.02 -8.51
N ARG A 619 -20.27 -10.88 -7.91
CA ARG A 619 -21.73 -10.68 -7.81
C ARG A 619 -22.06 -9.94 -6.54
N VAL A 620 -21.80 -8.63 -6.53
CA VAL A 620 -22.01 -7.75 -5.38
C VAL A 620 -23.50 -7.67 -5.07
N VAL A 621 -23.85 -7.91 -3.82
CA VAL A 621 -25.23 -7.92 -3.31
C VAL A 621 -25.44 -6.98 -2.13
N TYR A 622 -24.33 -6.48 -1.55
CA TYR A 622 -24.30 -5.50 -0.48
C TYR A 622 -23.09 -4.59 -0.69
N ASP A 623 -23.29 -3.28 -0.70
CA ASP A 623 -22.24 -2.26 -0.82
C ASP A 623 -22.78 -0.89 -0.37
N GLU A 624 -22.82 -0.67 0.94
CA GLU A 624 -23.29 0.57 1.55
C GLU A 624 -22.17 1.56 1.84
N GLN A 625 -20.96 1.30 1.35
CA GLN A 625 -19.78 2.14 1.56
C GLN A 625 -19.46 2.43 3.03
N GLN A 626 -19.83 1.50 3.94
CA GLN A 626 -19.54 1.63 5.36
C GLN A 626 -18.11 1.15 5.65
N GLU A 627 -17.35 1.99 6.34
CA GLU A 627 -15.96 1.65 6.70
C GLU A 627 -15.92 0.58 7.79
N ILE A 628 -15.20 -0.51 7.54
CA ILE A 628 -15.11 -1.66 8.44
C ILE A 628 -14.58 -1.23 9.81
N ARG A 629 -13.54 -0.38 9.87
CA ARG A 629 -13.00 0.13 11.14
C ARG A 629 -14.06 0.85 11.95
N GLN A 630 -14.89 1.68 11.31
CA GLN A 630 -15.99 2.37 12.00
C GLN A 630 -17.04 1.39 12.50
N LEU A 631 -17.40 0.36 11.71
CA LEU A 631 -18.33 -0.69 12.15
C LEU A 631 -17.82 -1.45 13.39
N LEU A 632 -16.51 -1.70 13.47
CA LEU A 632 -15.87 -2.32 14.64
C LEU A 632 -15.95 -1.41 15.87
N ILE A 633 -15.70 -0.12 15.70
CA ILE A 633 -15.81 0.89 16.76
C ILE A 633 -17.27 1.00 17.23
N ASP A 634 -18.23 1.09 16.29
CA ASP A 634 -19.65 1.21 16.60
C ASP A 634 -20.18 -0.03 17.32
N TYR A 635 -19.76 -1.23 16.89
CA TYR A 635 -20.08 -2.47 17.58
C TYR A 635 -19.54 -2.44 19.02
N ALA A 636 -18.27 -2.09 19.21
CA ALA A 636 -17.64 -2.03 20.53
C ALA A 636 -18.38 -1.04 21.46
N GLN A 637 -18.71 0.16 20.95
CA GLN A 637 -19.45 1.18 21.68
C GLN A 637 -20.85 0.72 22.08
N ASN A 638 -21.56 0.03 21.17
CA ASN A 638 -22.92 -0.46 21.42
C ASN A 638 -22.95 -1.65 22.38
N ALA A 639 -22.06 -2.60 22.17
CA ALA A 639 -21.93 -3.79 23.02
C ALA A 639 -21.35 -3.47 24.41
N LYS A 640 -20.56 -2.40 24.53
CA LYS A 640 -19.82 -1.99 25.74
C LYS A 640 -18.84 -3.04 26.28
N THR A 641 -19.02 -4.29 25.91
CA THR A 641 -18.17 -5.42 26.33
C THR A 641 -17.81 -6.27 25.12
N ILE A 642 -16.52 -6.47 24.92
CA ILE A 642 -15.97 -7.42 23.95
C ILE A 642 -15.77 -8.74 24.70
N ASP A 643 -16.62 -9.73 24.39
CA ASP A 643 -16.64 -11.05 25.01
C ASP A 643 -16.37 -12.10 23.94
N PRO A 644 -15.21 -12.78 23.93
CA PRO A 644 -14.91 -13.82 22.95
C PRO A 644 -15.95 -14.95 22.93
N ALA A 645 -16.61 -15.23 24.04
CA ALA A 645 -17.65 -16.27 24.10
C ALA A 645 -18.84 -15.98 23.16
N VAL A 646 -19.01 -14.73 22.68
CA VAL A 646 -20.09 -14.35 21.77
C VAL A 646 -19.76 -14.65 20.31
N PHE A 647 -18.49 -14.57 19.91
CA PHE A 647 -18.10 -14.55 18.51
C PHE A 647 -16.98 -15.51 18.14
N PHE A 648 -16.22 -16.02 19.10
CA PHE A 648 -15.10 -16.92 18.84
C PHE A 648 -15.53 -18.38 18.91
N GLU A 649 -15.29 -19.06 17.81
CA GLU A 649 -15.31 -20.53 17.71
C GLU A 649 -14.13 -20.94 16.84
N ARG A 650 -13.21 -21.76 17.37
CA ARG A 650 -12.09 -22.24 16.56
C ARG A 650 -12.64 -22.98 15.34
N ASN A 651 -12.56 -22.38 14.19
CA ASN A 651 -13.20 -22.83 12.97
C ASN A 651 -12.20 -23.24 11.88
N TRP A 652 -10.93 -22.89 12.00
CA TRP A 652 -9.90 -23.35 11.10
C TRP A 652 -8.57 -23.66 11.81
N GLU A 653 -7.73 -24.48 11.16
CA GLU A 653 -6.40 -24.83 11.62
C GLU A 653 -5.46 -25.17 10.47
N VAL A 654 -4.14 -24.95 10.68
CA VAL A 654 -3.09 -25.40 9.77
C VAL A 654 -2.64 -26.78 10.22
N VAL A 655 -2.64 -27.74 9.29
CA VAL A 655 -2.21 -29.13 9.52
C VAL A 655 -1.14 -29.55 8.52
N THR A 656 -0.36 -30.55 8.90
CA THR A 656 0.70 -31.13 8.06
C THR A 656 0.35 -32.53 7.57
N SER A 657 -0.85 -33.00 7.82
CA SER A 657 -1.40 -34.26 7.32
C SER A 657 -2.92 -34.24 7.34
N SER A 658 -3.54 -34.70 6.29
CA SER A 658 -5.00 -34.84 6.19
C SER A 658 -5.58 -36.03 7.00
N SER A 659 -4.71 -36.91 7.47
CA SER A 659 -5.10 -38.08 8.30
C SER A 659 -5.24 -37.76 9.79
N ALA A 660 -4.93 -36.54 10.22
CA ALA A 660 -5.12 -36.10 11.60
C ALA A 660 -6.61 -36.11 11.97
N ALA A 661 -6.89 -36.51 13.22
CA ALA A 661 -8.21 -36.76 13.81
C ALA A 661 -9.29 -35.70 13.48
N PRO A 662 -10.58 -36.03 13.55
CA PRO A 662 -11.65 -35.09 13.31
C PRO A 662 -11.44 -33.80 14.15
N ALA A 663 -11.78 -32.66 13.57
CA ALA A 663 -11.73 -31.37 14.22
C ALA A 663 -12.26 -31.45 15.67
N PRO A 664 -11.66 -30.73 16.63
CA PRO A 664 -12.10 -30.77 18.01
C PRO A 664 -13.61 -30.57 18.06
N SER A 665 -14.35 -31.56 18.59
CA SER A 665 -15.76 -31.41 18.83
C SER A 665 -15.93 -30.22 19.76
N ALA A 666 -16.81 -29.30 19.39
CA ALA A 666 -17.22 -28.22 20.28
C ALA A 666 -17.45 -28.80 21.66
N SER A 667 -16.72 -28.27 22.66
CA SER A 667 -17.08 -28.50 24.05
C SER A 667 -18.54 -28.13 24.18
N ALA A 668 -19.34 -29.09 24.63
CA ALA A 668 -20.78 -28.99 24.74
C ALA A 668 -21.15 -27.66 25.39
N ARG A 669 -21.85 -26.81 24.65
CA ARG A 669 -22.66 -25.75 25.24
C ARG A 669 -23.60 -26.38 26.24
N PRO A 670 -23.84 -25.77 27.41
CA PRO A 670 -24.96 -26.16 28.26
C PRO A 670 -26.22 -26.11 27.40
N SER A 671 -26.91 -27.22 27.31
CA SER A 671 -28.14 -27.39 26.55
C SER A 671 -29.11 -26.27 26.87
N ASP A 672 -29.54 -25.51 25.86
CA ASP A 672 -30.74 -24.71 25.91
C ASP A 672 -31.91 -25.66 26.21
N VAL A 673 -32.31 -25.64 27.46
CA VAL A 673 -33.59 -26.22 27.87
C VAL A 673 -34.66 -25.34 27.27
N ALA A 674 -35.31 -25.79 26.24
CA ALA A 674 -36.52 -25.19 25.71
C ALA A 674 -37.55 -25.05 26.84
N PRO A 675 -38.15 -23.89 27.09
CA PRO A 675 -39.28 -23.84 27.99
C PRO A 675 -40.48 -24.51 27.35
N SER A 676 -40.90 -25.64 27.94
CA SER A 676 -42.12 -26.34 27.71
C SER A 676 -43.32 -25.40 27.90
N ALA A 677 -44.14 -25.28 26.87
CA ALA A 677 -45.43 -24.63 26.95
C ALA A 677 -46.28 -25.34 27.98
N SER A 678 -46.63 -24.67 29.08
CA SER A 678 -47.73 -25.08 29.94
C SER A 678 -48.39 -23.90 30.59
N ALA A 679 -49.68 -23.75 30.27
CA ALA A 679 -50.80 -23.21 31.07
C ALA A 679 -50.72 -21.81 31.65
N ALA A 680 -51.60 -20.95 31.17
CA ALA A 680 -52.04 -19.73 31.80
C ALA A 680 -52.72 -19.98 33.18
N PRO A 681 -52.50 -19.13 34.15
CA PRO A 681 -53.47 -18.93 35.20
C PRO A 681 -54.12 -17.54 35.12
N SER A 682 -55.40 -17.63 35.40
CA SER A 682 -56.41 -16.59 35.54
C SER A 682 -56.06 -15.53 36.59
N ARG A 683 -56.46 -14.33 36.28
CA ARG A 683 -56.57 -13.12 37.11
C ARG A 683 -57.43 -13.31 38.37
N PRO A 684 -57.17 -12.64 39.51
CA PRO A 684 -58.21 -11.93 40.21
C PRO A 684 -57.90 -10.45 40.43
N ALA A 685 -59.01 -9.78 40.72
CA ALA A 685 -59.20 -8.32 40.71
C ALA A 685 -58.73 -7.61 41.99
N SER A 686 -58.46 -6.34 41.76
CA SER A 686 -58.67 -5.11 42.55
C SER A 686 -58.63 -5.07 44.05
N SER A 687 -57.81 -4.22 44.61
CA SER A 687 -58.18 -3.13 45.51
C SER A 687 -57.02 -2.18 45.79
N GLY A 688 -57.13 -0.90 45.44
CA GLY A 688 -56.37 0.21 46.00
C GLY A 688 -57.07 0.75 47.28
N PRO A 689 -56.78 1.92 47.83
CA PRO A 689 -55.57 2.78 47.79
C PRO A 689 -55.18 3.25 49.21
N ALA A 690 -54.01 3.85 49.38
CA ALA A 690 -53.78 4.95 50.32
C ALA A 690 -52.34 5.47 50.30
N ASP A 691 -52.21 6.72 49.88
CA ASP A 691 -51.20 7.70 50.30
C ASP A 691 -51.61 8.28 51.66
N PRO A 692 -50.79 9.03 52.46
CA PRO A 692 -49.70 9.94 52.07
C PRO A 692 -48.56 10.16 53.11
N SER A 693 -47.66 11.05 52.72
CA SER A 693 -47.03 12.13 53.50
C SER A 693 -45.66 11.93 54.15
N ASP A 694 -44.82 12.84 53.71
CA ASP A 694 -43.95 13.79 54.45
C ASP A 694 -42.67 13.32 55.15
N ALA A 695 -41.53 13.76 54.61
CA ALA A 695 -40.62 14.74 55.29
C ALA A 695 -39.19 14.71 54.72
N ALA A 696 -38.82 15.75 54.02
CA ALA A 696 -37.39 16.24 54.01
C ALA A 696 -37.20 17.04 55.32
N PRO A 697 -36.01 17.42 55.76
CA PRO A 697 -35.05 18.19 55.01
C PRO A 697 -33.55 18.06 55.41
N SER A 698 -32.67 18.67 54.57
CA SER A 698 -31.50 19.49 54.87
C SER A 698 -30.24 18.79 55.46
N GLY A 699 -29.06 19.01 54.97
CA GLY A 699 -28.26 20.15 54.74
C GLY A 699 -26.83 19.83 54.34
N SER A 700 -26.35 20.57 53.38
CA SER A 700 -24.92 20.85 53.14
C SER A 700 -24.35 21.67 54.31
N PRO A 701 -23.01 21.72 54.49
CA PRO A 701 -22.18 22.58 53.68
C PRO A 701 -20.73 22.10 53.44
N ALA A 702 -20.14 22.61 52.38
CA ALA A 702 -18.72 22.81 52.28
C ALA A 702 -18.25 23.91 53.21
N PRO A 703 -16.93 23.98 53.56
CA PRO A 703 -16.08 24.95 52.87
C PRO A 703 -14.59 24.60 52.70
N SER A 704 -14.05 25.10 51.62
CA SER A 704 -12.84 25.94 51.35
C SER A 704 -11.54 25.74 52.11
N ALA A 705 -10.50 25.53 51.35
CA ALA A 705 -9.36 26.41 51.03
C ALA A 705 -8.21 26.54 52.03
N SER A 706 -7.02 26.71 51.36
CA SER A 706 -5.74 27.24 51.86
C SER A 706 -4.79 26.18 52.44
N GLY A 707 -3.51 26.14 52.13
CA GLY A 707 -2.59 26.98 51.40
C GLY A 707 -1.20 26.55 51.79
N ALA A 708 -0.29 26.77 50.90
CA ALA A 708 1.11 27.15 51.03
C ALA A 708 2.16 26.16 51.55
N ALA A 709 3.07 25.84 50.71
CA ALA A 709 4.49 26.26 50.65
C ALA A 709 5.53 25.42 51.40
N SER A 710 6.53 25.13 50.60
CA SER A 710 7.97 25.27 50.75
C SER A 710 8.82 24.14 51.31
N SER A 711 9.79 23.90 50.50
CA SER A 711 11.23 23.84 50.70
C SER A 711 11.90 22.54 51.03
N ALA A 712 12.69 22.10 50.05
CA ALA A 712 14.15 21.94 50.03
C ALA A 712 14.79 21.02 51.06
N SER A 713 15.53 20.04 50.66
CA SER A 713 16.99 19.99 50.55
C SER A 713 17.55 18.58 50.68
N ASN A 714 18.49 18.30 49.80
CA ASN A 714 19.81 17.71 49.92
C ASN A 714 20.11 16.49 50.80
N GLY A 715 20.90 15.63 50.18
CA GLY A 715 21.95 14.81 50.79
C GLY A 715 21.94 13.39 50.23
N ALA A 716 22.78 12.96 49.35
CA ALA A 716 24.21 12.73 49.29
C ALA A 716 24.68 11.43 49.95
N LEU A 717 25.36 10.62 49.14
CA LEU A 717 26.44 9.64 49.42
C LEU A 717 26.07 8.37 50.21
N SER A 718 26.44 7.18 49.77
CA SER A 718 27.82 6.64 49.63
C SER A 718 27.81 5.17 49.22
N ASP A 719 28.73 4.84 48.34
CA ASP A 719 29.70 3.72 48.25
C ASP A 719 29.58 2.48 49.11
N SER A 720 29.80 1.34 48.44
CA SER A 720 30.83 0.33 48.72
C SER A 720 30.60 -0.89 47.79
N LYS A 721 31.45 -1.21 46.91
CA LYS A 721 32.73 -1.91 46.80
C LYS A 721 32.76 -3.35 47.29
N ALA A 722 33.28 -4.20 46.41
CA ALA A 722 34.16 -5.36 46.49
C ALA A 722 33.46 -6.71 46.61
N SER A 723 33.90 -7.83 46.09
CA SER A 723 35.14 -8.27 45.44
C SER A 723 34.96 -9.74 45.00
N SER A 724 35.51 -10.10 43.82
CA SER A 724 36.57 -11.09 43.55
C SER A 724 36.28 -12.58 43.65
N GLY A 725 36.83 -13.28 42.66
CA GLY A 725 37.29 -14.67 42.66
C GLY A 725 36.94 -15.37 41.37
N SER A 726 37.71 -15.44 40.35
CA SER A 726 38.89 -16.24 39.96
C SER A 726 38.66 -17.77 40.01
N ASP A 727 38.84 -18.42 38.89
CA ASP A 727 39.76 -19.48 38.50
C ASP A 727 39.22 -20.28 37.33
N ALA A 728 39.92 -20.27 36.24
CA ALA A 728 41.02 -21.05 35.74
C ALA A 728 40.60 -22.17 34.76
N LEU A 729 41.21 -22.06 33.61
CA LEU A 729 41.36 -23.03 32.50
C LEU A 729 42.04 -24.36 32.94
N PRO A 730 41.99 -25.44 32.14
CA PRO A 730 43.08 -25.59 31.20
C PRO A 730 42.77 -26.23 29.85
N SER A 731 43.66 -25.89 28.95
CA SER A 731 44.05 -26.30 27.63
C SER A 731 44.44 -27.77 27.43
N ALA A 732 44.36 -28.25 26.18
CA ALA A 732 45.43 -28.93 25.38
C ALA A 732 44.83 -29.41 24.03
N ARG A 733 45.40 -28.98 22.93
CA ARG A 733 46.41 -29.55 22.00
C ARG A 733 45.96 -30.89 21.36
N GLY A 734 46.08 -31.12 20.10
CA GLY A 734 46.94 -30.84 18.96
C GLY A 734 46.46 -31.78 17.85
N GLY A 735 46.79 -31.68 16.66
CA GLY A 735 47.94 -31.65 15.81
C GLY A 735 47.43 -32.08 14.45
N GLU A 736 47.80 -31.41 13.35
CA GLU A 736 48.66 -31.83 12.27
C GLU A 736 48.27 -33.14 11.55
N ASP A 737 48.34 -33.35 10.27
CA ASP A 737 49.05 -32.79 9.13
C ASP A 737 48.50 -33.37 7.82
N SER A 738 48.74 -32.69 6.75
CA SER A 738 49.40 -32.98 5.48
C SER A 738 48.58 -33.50 4.28
N ASP A 739 48.62 -32.68 3.29
CA ASP A 739 49.24 -32.82 1.95
C ASP A 739 48.71 -33.85 0.94
N GLY A 740 48.53 -33.39 -0.28
CA GLY A 740 48.42 -34.26 -1.45
C GLY A 740 47.88 -33.61 -2.73
N ARG A 741 48.76 -33.03 -3.49
CA ARG A 741 48.66 -32.46 -4.84
C ARG A 741 48.13 -33.38 -5.94
N GLN A 742 47.70 -32.71 -7.01
CA GLN A 742 47.78 -32.99 -8.46
C GLN A 742 46.52 -33.59 -9.08
N ASP A 743 46.09 -33.26 -10.24
CA ASP A 743 46.41 -32.40 -11.38
C ASP A 743 45.36 -32.64 -12.48
N ALA A 744 45.07 -31.60 -13.21
CA ALA A 744 44.74 -31.55 -14.64
C ALA A 744 43.49 -32.23 -15.24
N ARG A 745 42.68 -31.41 -15.84
CA ARG A 745 42.17 -31.34 -17.23
C ARG A 745 40.69 -31.04 -17.39
N ASN A 746 40.46 -29.87 -17.89
CA ASN A 746 39.30 -29.35 -18.61
C ASN A 746 39.21 -30.00 -20.02
N PRO A 747 38.17 -29.81 -20.84
CA PRO A 747 36.88 -29.15 -20.71
C PRO A 747 35.68 -29.93 -21.31
N ARG A 748 34.44 -29.64 -20.94
CA ARG A 748 33.30 -29.78 -21.87
C ARG A 748 32.25 -28.70 -21.66
N ARG A 749 31.89 -28.08 -22.77
CA ARG A 749 31.00 -27.00 -23.02
C ARG A 749 29.62 -27.22 -22.42
N SER A 750 29.12 -26.18 -21.77
CA SER A 750 27.73 -26.00 -21.39
C SER A 750 26.87 -25.74 -22.64
N ALA A 751 25.87 -26.57 -22.88
CA ALA A 751 24.84 -26.36 -23.90
C ALA A 751 23.71 -25.47 -23.38
N ASP A 752 23.30 -24.51 -24.18
CA ASP A 752 22.31 -23.51 -23.95
C ASP A 752 20.86 -24.11 -23.87
N PRO A 753 20.13 -23.95 -22.80
CA PRO A 753 18.78 -24.55 -22.63
C PRO A 753 17.68 -23.94 -23.51
N VAL A 754 17.97 -22.85 -24.26
CA VAL A 754 16.96 -22.20 -25.12
C VAL A 754 16.81 -22.89 -26.47
N ALA A 755 17.85 -23.60 -26.93
CA ALA A 755 17.81 -24.30 -28.20
C ALA A 755 16.96 -25.59 -28.16
N ASP A 756 16.81 -26.21 -26.99
CA ASP A 756 16.10 -27.48 -26.84
C ASP A 756 14.57 -27.30 -26.75
N ARG A 757 14.06 -26.16 -26.25
CA ARG A 757 12.63 -25.84 -26.27
C ARG A 757 12.08 -25.52 -27.64
N ARG A 758 12.91 -24.99 -28.57
CA ARG A 758 12.49 -24.75 -29.97
C ARG A 758 12.39 -26.04 -30.78
N ARG A 759 13.22 -27.04 -30.49
CA ARG A 759 13.14 -28.34 -31.16
C ARG A 759 11.90 -29.13 -30.79
N THR A 760 11.50 -29.11 -29.54
CA THR A 760 10.30 -29.83 -29.05
C THR A 760 8.98 -29.18 -29.51
N PHE A 761 8.98 -27.87 -29.72
CA PHE A 761 7.81 -27.15 -30.25
C PHE A 761 7.59 -27.44 -31.75
N ASN A 762 8.65 -27.42 -32.52
CA ASN A 762 8.58 -27.73 -33.96
C ASN A 762 8.24 -29.20 -34.27
N GLN A 763 8.63 -30.13 -33.39
CA GLN A 763 8.23 -31.55 -33.54
C GLN A 763 6.75 -31.79 -33.19
N LYS A 764 6.16 -31.02 -32.32
CA LYS A 764 4.71 -31.10 -32.02
C LYS A 764 3.83 -30.46 -33.11
N LEU A 765 4.31 -29.43 -33.82
CA LEU A 765 3.59 -28.84 -34.96
C LEU A 765 3.59 -29.76 -36.21
N ALA A 766 4.67 -30.51 -36.42
CA ALA A 766 4.74 -31.49 -37.53
C ALA A 766 3.80 -32.70 -37.36
N ALA A 767 3.38 -33.00 -36.14
CA ALA A 767 2.45 -34.10 -35.83
C ALA A 767 0.96 -33.78 -36.03
N THR A 768 0.61 -32.50 -36.25
CA THR A 768 -0.81 -32.05 -36.40
C THR A 768 -1.21 -31.75 -37.85
N GLY A 769 -0.31 -31.85 -38.82
CA GLY A 769 -0.62 -31.67 -40.25
C GLY A 769 -1.13 -30.29 -40.68
N LEU A 770 -1.01 -29.28 -39.84
CA LEU A 770 -1.47 -27.92 -40.14
C LEU A 770 -0.30 -27.05 -40.61
N ASP A 771 -0.35 -26.62 -41.85
CA ASP A 771 0.66 -25.75 -42.47
C ASP A 771 0.48 -24.30 -41.99
N ALA A 772 1.47 -23.76 -41.30
CA ALA A 772 1.47 -22.38 -40.77
C ALA A 772 1.28 -21.32 -41.88
N ARG A 773 1.54 -21.66 -43.15
CA ARG A 773 1.32 -20.80 -44.32
C ARG A 773 -0.16 -20.69 -44.70
N ALA A 774 -0.96 -21.75 -44.43
CA ALA A 774 -2.39 -21.74 -44.68
C ALA A 774 -3.13 -20.86 -43.65
N LEU A 775 -2.68 -20.82 -42.40
CA LEU A 775 -3.23 -19.94 -41.37
C LEU A 775 -2.91 -18.45 -41.61
N ALA A 776 -1.71 -18.14 -42.10
CA ALA A 776 -1.35 -16.76 -42.47
C ALA A 776 -2.14 -16.26 -43.65
N LEU A 777 -2.42 -17.12 -44.67
CA LEU A 777 -3.21 -16.77 -45.82
C LEU A 777 -4.69 -16.54 -45.46
N ALA A 778 -5.25 -17.37 -44.57
CA ALA A 778 -6.62 -17.20 -44.09
C ALA A 778 -6.79 -15.89 -43.28
N GLY A 779 -5.79 -15.51 -42.46
CA GLY A 779 -5.75 -14.25 -41.75
C GLY A 779 -5.71 -13.02 -42.66
N LEU A 780 -4.92 -13.07 -43.76
CA LEU A 780 -4.83 -11.99 -44.72
C LEU A 780 -6.12 -11.84 -45.56
N LEU A 781 -6.79 -12.93 -45.90
CA LEU A 781 -8.05 -12.90 -46.61
C LEU A 781 -9.21 -12.36 -45.73
N ALA A 782 -9.22 -12.67 -44.46
CA ALA A 782 -10.20 -12.13 -43.52
C ALA A 782 -10.00 -10.62 -43.30
N ALA A 783 -8.76 -10.14 -43.23
CA ALA A 783 -8.45 -8.72 -43.12
C ALA A 783 -8.83 -7.94 -44.37
N ALA A 784 -8.61 -8.50 -45.58
CA ALA A 784 -9.00 -7.90 -46.84
C ALA A 784 -10.54 -7.80 -46.99
N ALA A 785 -11.27 -8.84 -46.56
CA ALA A 785 -12.73 -8.82 -46.57
C ALA A 785 -13.31 -7.79 -45.58
N GLY A 786 -12.71 -7.64 -44.40
CA GLY A 786 -13.06 -6.61 -43.42
C GLY A 786 -12.85 -5.20 -43.94
N TRP A 787 -11.75 -4.95 -44.65
CA TRP A 787 -11.44 -3.64 -45.24
C TRP A 787 -12.40 -3.23 -46.36
N VAL A 788 -12.80 -4.19 -47.23
CA VAL A 788 -13.80 -3.98 -48.28
C VAL A 788 -15.20 -3.68 -47.69
N ALA A 789 -15.57 -4.34 -46.58
CA ALA A 789 -16.83 -4.08 -45.90
C ALA A 789 -16.88 -2.69 -45.27
N ILE A 790 -15.78 -2.22 -44.68
CA ILE A 790 -15.66 -0.87 -44.12
C ILE A 790 -15.74 0.20 -45.21
N ARG A 791 -15.05 0.02 -46.35
CA ARG A 791 -15.15 0.96 -47.49
C ARG A 791 -16.55 1.04 -48.12
N ARG A 792 -17.26 -0.08 -48.21
CA ARG A 792 -18.66 -0.10 -48.70
C ARG A 792 -19.59 0.62 -47.73
N ARG A 793 -19.37 0.52 -46.43
CA ARG A 793 -20.16 1.23 -45.42
C ARG A 793 -19.87 2.74 -45.42
N GLN A 794 -18.65 3.17 -45.65
CA GLN A 794 -18.29 4.59 -45.79
C GLN A 794 -18.81 5.21 -47.11
N ALA A 795 -18.88 4.43 -48.17
CA ALA A 795 -19.45 4.89 -49.43
C ALA A 795 -20.99 5.04 -49.39
N SER A 796 -21.68 4.21 -48.58
CA SER A 796 -23.14 4.32 -48.37
C SER A 796 -23.54 5.49 -47.48
N LEU A 797 -22.66 5.96 -46.59
CA LEU A 797 -22.89 7.12 -45.73
C LEU A 797 -22.64 8.47 -46.45
N ARG A 798 -21.95 8.47 -47.60
CA ARG A 798 -21.73 9.68 -48.44
C ARG A 798 -22.80 9.90 -49.53
N ARG A 799 -23.86 9.05 -49.58
CA ARG A 799 -24.97 9.16 -50.54
C ARG A 799 -26.32 9.24 -49.82
N ARG A 800 -26.46 10.16 -48.90
CA ARG A 800 -27.76 10.65 -48.46
C ARG A 800 -27.73 12.17 -48.55
N PRO A 801 -28.80 12.76 -49.21
CA PRO A 801 -28.93 14.18 -49.40
C PRO A 801 -29.12 14.92 -48.10
#